data_b7484a56c96e2fad84184cffbc8e4530
#
_entry.id   b7484a56c96e2fad84184cffbc8e4530
#
_cell.length_a   1.000
_cell.length_b   1.000
_cell.length_c   1.000
_cell.angle_alpha   90.00
_cell.angle_beta   90.00
_cell.angle_gamma   90.00
#
_symmetry.space_group_name_H-M   'P 1'
#
loop_
_entity.id
_entity.type
_entity.pdbx_description
1 polymer ?
#
loop_
_entity_poly.entity_id
_entity_poly.type
_entity_poly.pdbx_seq_one_letter_code
_entity_poly.pdbx_strand_id
1 'polypeptide(L)'
;MKYSVTALFLLAFLGLAGVEVSAQKKPLDHSVYDSWQSVKSSMMSADGQVLVYAVGPQQGDGSVFVENLRTGAAIEVGRALKYSFPQDGKFVFCTVNPPYAVTRQAKIDKKKADEMPADTLVVINTATMSEVCRIGGVKTSKSGYDSAPYVFVSQSVKGRKSNNLLIVPTDGSQIDTLRNISEYAVSKEGDRLCVVTAREEKDSLSKRSVVLYNLGGGSPVTLHEGAEEYAALRFDYSSSRLAFLVTDQKEKTDGTPAFSLYVSDPQGCRKLVDAEDESLPKGWIISRHSKLSFSNASSRILLSLNEKFPPKDTTVVDFEAPQLDIWNYDAQILPPMYKASERKRSLSATVPLGPDGKLRVLSLNPDDHIQYPVGAEASFALSMDEGPYVRQNLFAAEDKSDVSVVDLTTGCRTLLAEALEGHVYVSPYGKYLMWFDSSDCNWICISLGSGERVNLTGKTGVPFFDTEDDHPSPKMPVAQPQWVGEDEAVLLCDEFDVWKFSPDGRSAVNLTGGKGRSSEVVFRPVDFVPRNNPLLYSSIFTYPEKGPVELSAFCRKDSRNGFGSVDVKRPSRFSYELSGKSFSSVRRAPQGATLSFAMGDFRNPMDLYVSTTGKMKDARKLTSINPQQADYRWGDVQLVHWNAYDGTPLKGLLYVPEDLDTAASYPMMVYFYEKNSETLYSYRSPAPSRSIINIPMFVSNGYVVFVPDVVYTPGHPGESAYNCICSGAEAMCRQFPFIDRSRMAIQGQSWGGYQTAYLVTRTDMFAAAGAGAPVGNMTSAYGGIRWESGNSRITQYEYGQSRIGKSLWDEGGLDLYIENSPVFFAPNVRTPVLIMHNDNDGAVPWYQGIEFFMSLRRLGKPAWLLEYNNEAHNLSQRRNAKDLSIRLQQFFDHYLKGAPEPAWMKYGIPSERKGNYFGYEYPESSR
;
A
#
# COMPACT_ATOMS: atom_id res chain seq x y z
N MET A 1 -34.63 -86.09 24.26
CA MET A 1 -33.93 -86.47 23.04
C MET A 1 -33.87 -85.26 22.11
N LYS A 2 -32.70 -84.87 21.79
CA LYS A 2 -32.35 -83.66 21.10
C LYS A 2 -32.51 -83.77 19.59
N TYR A 3 -33.11 -82.80 18.92
CA TYR A 3 -32.90 -82.56 17.50
C TYR A 3 -32.56 -81.14 17.28
N SER A 4 -31.35 -80.89 16.75
CA SER A 4 -30.85 -79.65 16.21
C SER A 4 -31.41 -79.43 14.83
N VAL A 5 -31.95 -78.23 14.57
CA VAL A 5 -32.22 -77.73 13.21
C VAL A 5 -31.32 -76.61 12.89
N THR A 6 -30.41 -76.79 11.93
CA THR A 6 -29.54 -75.82 11.35
C THR A 6 -30.30 -75.12 10.25
N ALA A 7 -30.51 -73.73 10.42
CA ALA A 7 -31.07 -72.89 9.40
C ALA A 7 -29.92 -72.19 8.64
N LEU A 8 -29.85 -72.42 7.33
CA LEU A 8 -28.98 -71.79 6.36
C LEU A 8 -29.55 -70.44 6.01
N PHE A 9 -28.88 -69.37 6.34
CA PHE A 9 -29.19 -68.07 5.84
C PHE A 9 -28.38 -67.79 4.57
N LEU A 10 -29.02 -67.68 3.42
CA LEU A 10 -28.52 -67.17 2.16
C LEU A 10 -28.54 -65.62 2.23
N LEU A 11 -27.41 -64.97 2.38
CA LEU A 11 -27.29 -63.55 2.25
C LEU A 11 -27.13 -63.23 0.76
N ALA A 12 -28.16 -62.68 0.17
CA ALA A 12 -28.09 -62.04 -1.15
C ALA A 12 -27.39 -60.68 -0.98
N PHE A 13 -26.15 -60.51 -1.48
CA PHE A 13 -25.47 -59.22 -1.64
C PHE A 13 -26.15 -58.49 -2.80
N LEU A 14 -27.10 -57.62 -2.48
CA LEU A 14 -27.49 -56.51 -3.38
C LEU A 14 -26.41 -55.45 -3.29
N GLY A 15 -25.62 -55.35 -4.35
CA GLY A 15 -24.69 -54.22 -4.54
C GLY A 15 -25.49 -52.91 -4.69
N LEU A 16 -25.59 -52.15 -3.62
CA LEU A 16 -25.91 -50.74 -3.68
C LEU A 16 -24.70 -50.05 -4.27
N ALA A 17 -24.73 -49.84 -5.61
CA ALA A 17 -23.92 -48.76 -6.20
C ALA A 17 -24.39 -47.48 -5.55
N GLY A 18 -23.63 -47.00 -4.59
CA GLY A 18 -23.79 -45.65 -4.04
C GLY A 18 -23.57 -44.63 -5.16
N VAL A 19 -24.68 -44.15 -5.73
CA VAL A 19 -24.64 -42.91 -6.47
C VAL A 19 -24.29 -41.88 -5.43
N GLU A 20 -23.01 -41.42 -5.41
CA GLU A 20 -22.66 -40.19 -4.74
C GLU A 20 -23.50 -39.09 -5.39
N VAL A 21 -24.60 -38.73 -4.76
CA VAL A 21 -25.32 -37.50 -5.09
C VAL A 21 -24.39 -36.40 -4.65
N SER A 22 -23.52 -35.97 -5.54
CA SER A 22 -22.76 -34.73 -5.36
C SER A 22 -23.79 -33.65 -5.10
N ALA A 23 -23.78 -33.08 -3.90
CA ALA A 23 -24.69 -32.01 -3.56
C ALA A 23 -24.46 -30.88 -4.58
N GLN A 24 -25.53 -30.44 -5.24
CA GLN A 24 -25.43 -29.40 -6.26
C GLN A 24 -24.85 -28.13 -5.62
N LYS A 25 -23.72 -27.67 -6.14
CA LYS A 25 -23.06 -26.45 -5.65
C LYS A 25 -23.98 -25.24 -5.76
N LYS A 26 -24.02 -24.44 -4.74
CA LYS A 26 -24.86 -23.23 -4.69
C LYS A 26 -24.14 -22.00 -5.29
N PRO A 27 -24.87 -20.99 -5.79
CA PRO A 27 -24.23 -19.73 -6.15
C PRO A 27 -23.72 -18.98 -4.92
N LEU A 28 -22.68 -18.15 -5.10
CA LEU A 28 -22.26 -17.19 -4.08
C LEU A 28 -23.35 -16.13 -3.88
N ASP A 29 -23.61 -15.77 -2.62
CA ASP A 29 -24.48 -14.68 -2.24
C ASP A 29 -23.79 -13.68 -1.28
N HIS A 30 -24.45 -12.57 -0.97
CA HIS A 30 -23.86 -11.50 -0.16
C HIS A 30 -23.59 -11.90 1.31
N SER A 31 -24.06 -13.05 1.78
CA SER A 31 -23.86 -13.52 3.15
C SER A 31 -22.45 -14.11 3.37
N VAL A 32 -21.76 -14.53 2.30
CA VAL A 32 -20.46 -15.21 2.41
C VAL A 32 -19.32 -14.27 2.83
N TYR A 33 -19.45 -12.98 2.60
CA TYR A 33 -18.36 -12.02 2.72
C TYR A 33 -17.63 -12.02 4.05
N ASP A 34 -18.38 -12.06 5.18
CA ASP A 34 -17.78 -11.87 6.50
C ASP A 34 -16.93 -13.04 6.91
N SER A 35 -17.31 -14.26 6.54
CA SER A 35 -16.62 -15.50 6.89
C SER A 35 -15.42 -15.83 5.99
N TRP A 36 -15.28 -15.15 4.84
CA TRP A 36 -14.21 -15.45 3.89
C TRP A 36 -12.84 -15.06 4.44
N GLN A 37 -11.94 -16.03 4.53
CA GLN A 37 -10.64 -15.90 5.19
C GLN A 37 -9.52 -15.48 4.23
N SER A 38 -8.45 -14.90 4.82
CA SER A 38 -7.17 -14.68 4.16
C SER A 38 -6.02 -14.82 5.15
N VAL A 39 -4.83 -15.16 4.65
CA VAL A 39 -3.58 -14.98 5.40
C VAL A 39 -3.33 -13.47 5.49
N LYS A 40 -3.34 -12.93 6.71
CA LYS A 40 -3.22 -11.47 6.96
C LYS A 40 -1.77 -11.00 6.97
N SER A 41 -0.89 -11.81 7.53
CA SER A 41 0.54 -11.53 7.64
C SER A 41 1.32 -12.80 7.92
N SER A 42 2.62 -12.78 7.64
CA SER A 42 3.57 -13.81 8.09
C SER A 42 4.91 -13.16 8.43
N MET A 43 5.61 -13.69 9.42
CA MET A 43 6.97 -13.31 9.82
C MET A 43 7.76 -14.56 10.19
N MET A 44 9.08 -14.49 10.03
CA MET A 44 10.00 -15.60 10.29
C MET A 44 11.16 -15.14 11.16
N SER A 45 11.64 -16.01 12.06
CA SER A 45 12.88 -15.75 12.81
C SER A 45 14.09 -15.61 11.88
N ALA A 46 15.13 -14.91 12.33
CA ALA A 46 16.31 -14.66 11.51
C ALA A 46 16.96 -15.97 11.02
N ASP A 47 16.95 -17.00 11.83
CA ASP A 47 17.49 -18.34 11.52
C ASP A 47 16.53 -19.21 10.67
N GLY A 48 15.28 -18.74 10.45
CA GLY A 48 14.26 -19.44 9.68
C GLY A 48 13.67 -20.67 10.34
N GLN A 49 13.81 -20.84 11.66
CA GLN A 49 13.28 -21.99 12.38
C GLN A 49 11.86 -21.79 12.91
N VAL A 50 11.47 -20.55 13.15
CA VAL A 50 10.12 -20.21 13.64
C VAL A 50 9.40 -19.37 12.61
N LEU A 51 8.18 -19.77 12.26
CA LEU A 51 7.28 -19.02 11.41
C LEU A 51 6.03 -18.65 12.19
N VAL A 52 5.64 -17.37 12.13
CA VAL A 52 4.43 -16.85 12.73
C VAL A 52 3.56 -16.29 11.63
N TYR A 53 2.27 -16.66 11.62
CA TYR A 53 1.32 -16.15 10.63
C TYR A 53 -0.06 -15.94 11.23
N ALA A 54 -0.80 -15.00 10.67
CA ALA A 54 -2.17 -14.71 11.07
C ALA A 54 -3.14 -15.07 9.96
N VAL A 55 -4.22 -15.77 10.32
CA VAL A 55 -5.34 -16.10 9.44
C VAL A 55 -6.62 -15.54 10.04
N GLY A 56 -7.43 -14.91 9.23
CA GLY A 56 -8.69 -14.38 9.73
C GLY A 56 -9.70 -14.08 8.63
N PRO A 57 -10.99 -14.01 9.02
CA PRO A 57 -12.08 -13.67 8.15
C PRO A 57 -12.01 -12.17 7.75
N GLN A 58 -12.87 -11.78 6.82
CA GLN A 58 -13.00 -10.35 6.46
C GLN A 58 -13.61 -9.54 7.60
N GLN A 59 -14.48 -10.15 8.39
CA GLN A 59 -15.06 -9.55 9.59
C GLN A 59 -15.30 -10.63 10.65
N GLY A 60 -14.73 -10.47 11.84
CA GLY A 60 -14.84 -11.45 12.92
C GLY A 60 -13.50 -11.71 13.59
N ASP A 61 -13.47 -12.81 14.34
CA ASP A 61 -12.30 -13.23 15.08
C ASP A 61 -11.37 -14.08 14.19
N GLY A 62 -10.07 -13.84 14.27
CA GLY A 62 -9.05 -14.62 13.57
C GLY A 62 -8.04 -15.20 14.55
N SER A 63 -7.01 -15.87 14.06
CA SER A 63 -6.00 -16.55 14.87
C SER A 63 -4.58 -16.23 14.39
N VAL A 64 -3.65 -16.23 15.33
CA VAL A 64 -2.20 -16.25 15.06
C VAL A 64 -1.71 -17.68 15.31
N PHE A 65 -0.94 -18.20 14.37
CA PHE A 65 -0.26 -19.49 14.45
C PHE A 65 1.23 -19.26 14.60
N VAL A 66 1.84 -19.97 15.56
CA VAL A 66 3.27 -20.01 15.77
C VAL A 66 3.74 -21.43 15.47
N GLU A 67 4.66 -21.60 14.56
CA GLU A 67 5.13 -22.93 14.13
C GLU A 67 6.65 -23.01 14.22
N ASN A 68 7.16 -24.05 14.87
CA ASN A 68 8.56 -24.42 14.86
C ASN A 68 8.79 -25.36 13.68
N LEU A 69 9.44 -24.86 12.64
CA LEU A 69 9.61 -25.59 11.37
C LEU A 69 10.56 -26.77 11.46
N ARG A 70 11.41 -26.83 12.51
CA ARG A 70 12.34 -27.94 12.75
C ARG A 70 11.65 -29.13 13.44
N THR A 71 10.80 -28.84 14.42
CA THR A 71 10.12 -29.88 15.21
C THR A 71 8.73 -30.22 14.67
N GLY A 72 8.13 -29.33 13.89
CA GLY A 72 6.73 -29.42 13.44
C GLY A 72 5.71 -29.09 14.55
N ALA A 73 6.16 -28.65 15.72
CA ALA A 73 5.27 -28.22 16.80
C ALA A 73 4.64 -26.87 16.46
N ALA A 74 3.33 -26.74 16.75
CA ALA A 74 2.59 -25.51 16.47
C ALA A 74 1.66 -25.17 17.65
N ILE A 75 1.39 -23.86 17.83
CA ILE A 75 0.41 -23.35 18.77
C ILE A 75 -0.48 -22.32 18.09
N GLU A 76 -1.78 -22.38 18.34
CA GLU A 76 -2.76 -21.40 17.88
C GLU A 76 -3.15 -20.45 19.01
N VAL A 77 -3.15 -19.15 18.74
CA VAL A 77 -3.65 -18.11 19.63
C VAL A 77 -4.90 -17.50 18.99
N GLY A 78 -6.07 -17.93 19.45
CA GLY A 78 -7.36 -17.47 18.95
C GLY A 78 -7.63 -15.99 19.26
N ARG A 79 -8.42 -15.32 18.42
CA ARG A 79 -8.79 -13.90 18.50
C ARG A 79 -7.59 -12.95 18.42
N ALA A 80 -6.49 -13.41 17.83
CA ALA A 80 -5.30 -12.61 17.59
C ALA A 80 -5.09 -12.45 16.08
N LEU A 81 -4.79 -11.22 15.64
CA LEU A 81 -4.41 -10.91 14.27
C LEU A 81 -3.16 -10.03 14.24
N LYS A 82 -2.77 -9.50 15.41
CA LYS A 82 -1.57 -8.69 15.60
C LYS A 82 -0.57 -9.44 16.46
N TYR A 83 0.66 -9.40 16.07
CA TYR A 83 1.77 -9.96 16.83
C TYR A 83 3.05 -9.17 16.59
N SER A 84 4.00 -9.28 17.49
CA SER A 84 5.39 -8.85 17.33
C SER A 84 6.33 -9.99 17.66
N PHE A 85 7.53 -9.92 17.06
CA PHE A 85 8.45 -11.06 17.05
C PHE A 85 9.88 -10.54 16.91
N PRO A 86 10.73 -10.68 17.94
CA PRO A 86 12.14 -10.31 17.88
C PRO A 86 12.91 -11.16 16.87
N GLN A 87 14.03 -10.64 16.37
CA GLN A 87 14.85 -11.33 15.37
C GLN A 87 15.39 -12.68 15.86
N ASP A 88 15.69 -12.81 17.17
CA ASP A 88 16.17 -14.06 17.78
C ASP A 88 15.12 -15.18 17.82
N GLY A 89 13.87 -14.86 17.55
CA GLY A 89 12.80 -15.83 17.43
C GLY A 89 12.38 -16.56 18.69
N LYS A 90 12.86 -16.18 19.86
CA LYS A 90 12.60 -16.92 21.12
C LYS A 90 11.20 -16.75 21.67
N PHE A 91 10.59 -15.59 21.44
CA PHE A 91 9.28 -15.26 21.96
C PHE A 91 8.41 -14.62 20.88
N VAL A 92 7.11 -14.88 20.95
CA VAL A 92 6.07 -14.21 20.13
C VAL A 92 5.10 -13.51 21.07
N PHE A 93 4.80 -12.26 20.78
CA PHE A 93 3.88 -11.41 21.52
C PHE A 93 2.60 -11.23 20.73
N CYS A 94 1.54 -11.92 21.11
CA CYS A 94 0.25 -11.88 20.43
C CYS A 94 -0.71 -10.92 21.12
N THR A 95 -1.31 -9.98 20.37
CA THR A 95 -2.41 -9.16 20.87
C THR A 95 -3.73 -9.88 20.62
N VAL A 96 -4.35 -10.34 21.69
CA VAL A 96 -5.66 -11.03 21.67
C VAL A 96 -6.76 -10.00 21.89
N ASN A 97 -7.60 -9.82 20.89
CA ASN A 97 -8.74 -8.91 20.97
C ASN A 97 -9.88 -9.52 21.79
N PRO A 98 -10.75 -8.69 22.41
CA PRO A 98 -12.02 -9.15 22.92
C PRO A 98 -12.86 -9.81 21.82
N PRO A 99 -13.75 -10.76 22.14
CA PRO A 99 -14.62 -11.38 21.13
C PRO A 99 -15.31 -10.33 20.27
N TYR A 100 -15.34 -10.52 18.96
CA TYR A 100 -15.97 -9.57 18.04
C TYR A 100 -17.40 -9.21 18.43
N ALA A 101 -18.19 -10.20 18.86
CA ALA A 101 -19.57 -10.00 19.31
C ALA A 101 -19.65 -9.04 20.51
N VAL A 102 -18.72 -9.14 21.47
CA VAL A 102 -18.66 -8.26 22.66
C VAL A 102 -18.29 -6.83 22.25
N THR A 103 -17.29 -6.68 21.39
CA THR A 103 -16.90 -5.36 20.87
C THR A 103 -18.02 -4.72 20.04
N ARG A 104 -18.71 -5.52 19.23
CA ARG A 104 -19.88 -5.07 18.46
C ARG A 104 -21.01 -4.60 19.38
N GLN A 105 -21.33 -5.38 20.43
CA GLN A 105 -22.38 -5.00 21.39
C GLN A 105 -22.01 -3.70 22.11
N ALA A 106 -20.76 -3.55 22.55
CA ALA A 106 -20.29 -2.31 23.20
C ALA A 106 -20.46 -1.07 22.29
N LYS A 107 -20.26 -1.21 20.98
CA LYS A 107 -20.52 -0.14 19.99
C LYS A 107 -22.02 0.15 19.83
N ILE A 108 -22.88 -0.88 19.85
CA ILE A 108 -24.34 -0.74 19.82
C ILE A 108 -24.80 0.03 21.05
N ASP A 109 -24.24 -0.29 22.22
CA ASP A 109 -24.51 0.37 23.50
C ASP A 109 -23.89 1.78 23.60
N LYS A 110 -23.18 2.24 22.56
CA LYS A 110 -22.50 3.54 22.47
C LYS A 110 -21.53 3.80 23.63
N LYS A 111 -20.84 2.76 24.12
CA LYS A 111 -19.83 2.88 25.18
C LYS A 111 -18.73 3.85 24.77
N LYS A 112 -18.23 4.62 25.75
CA LYS A 112 -17.09 5.53 25.54
C LYS A 112 -15.81 4.75 25.30
N ALA A 113 -14.77 5.41 24.74
CA ALA A 113 -13.50 4.78 24.41
C ALA A 113 -12.82 4.10 25.61
N ASP A 114 -12.93 4.68 26.81
CA ASP A 114 -12.39 4.14 28.06
C ASP A 114 -13.25 3.01 28.69
N GLU A 115 -14.45 2.80 28.16
CA GLU A 115 -15.37 1.73 28.58
C GLU A 115 -15.40 0.55 27.57
N MET A 116 -14.69 0.71 26.45
CA MET A 116 -14.58 -0.37 25.47
C MET A 116 -13.77 -1.54 26.05
N PRO A 117 -14.11 -2.80 25.67
CA PRO A 117 -13.32 -3.95 26.08
C PRO A 117 -11.85 -3.81 25.65
N ALA A 118 -10.92 -4.09 26.54
CA ALA A 118 -9.49 -3.93 26.32
C ALA A 118 -8.84 -5.22 25.78
N ASP A 119 -7.74 -5.05 25.05
CA ASP A 119 -6.95 -6.15 24.53
C ASP A 119 -6.17 -6.90 25.63
N THR A 120 -5.72 -8.11 25.30
CA THR A 120 -4.89 -8.94 26.15
C THR A 120 -3.61 -9.30 25.41
N LEU A 121 -2.46 -9.16 26.05
CA LEU A 121 -1.19 -9.67 25.54
C LEU A 121 -1.00 -11.12 25.97
N VAL A 122 -0.59 -11.97 25.02
CA VAL A 122 -0.17 -13.36 25.26
C VAL A 122 1.27 -13.50 24.81
N VAL A 123 2.13 -14.01 25.69
CA VAL A 123 3.53 -14.28 25.42
C VAL A 123 3.73 -15.78 25.19
N ILE A 124 4.26 -16.13 24.03
CA ILE A 124 4.55 -17.51 23.64
C ILE A 124 6.06 -17.75 23.63
N ASN A 125 6.53 -18.81 24.29
CA ASN A 125 7.88 -19.31 24.18
C ASN A 125 7.95 -20.27 22.99
N THR A 126 8.79 -19.98 21.99
CA THR A 126 8.85 -20.74 20.73
C THR A 126 9.67 -22.03 20.85
N ALA A 127 10.49 -22.18 21.88
CA ALA A 127 11.23 -23.42 22.14
C ALA A 127 10.33 -24.49 22.79
N THR A 128 9.47 -24.08 23.73
CA THR A 128 8.53 -24.97 24.42
C THR A 128 7.17 -25.04 23.74
N MET A 129 6.90 -24.13 22.81
CA MET A 129 5.60 -23.94 22.15
C MET A 129 4.45 -23.82 23.16
N SER A 130 4.64 -23.00 24.19
CA SER A 130 3.69 -22.80 25.27
C SER A 130 3.52 -21.34 25.66
N GLU A 131 2.37 -21.01 26.22
CA GLU A 131 2.10 -19.69 26.80
C GLU A 131 2.92 -19.50 28.07
N VAL A 132 3.67 -18.40 28.16
CA VAL A 132 4.42 -18.00 29.35
C VAL A 132 3.54 -17.20 30.30
N CYS A 133 2.82 -16.21 29.78
CA CYS A 133 1.94 -15.38 30.57
C CYS A 133 0.85 -14.71 29.69
N ARG A 134 -0.19 -14.21 30.39
CA ARG A 134 -1.34 -13.52 29.79
C ARG A 134 -1.67 -12.26 30.59
N ILE A 135 -1.71 -11.10 29.93
CA ILE A 135 -1.86 -9.80 30.58
C ILE A 135 -3.02 -9.04 29.95
N GLY A 136 -4.06 -8.78 30.71
CA GLY A 136 -5.22 -8.01 30.27
C GLY A 136 -5.04 -6.49 30.40
N GLY A 137 -5.97 -5.73 29.79
CA GLY A 137 -5.99 -4.28 29.89
C GLY A 137 -4.90 -3.57 29.08
N VAL A 138 -4.45 -4.19 28.00
CA VAL A 138 -3.36 -3.68 27.17
C VAL A 138 -3.83 -2.53 26.29
N LYS A 139 -3.11 -1.39 26.38
CA LYS A 139 -3.24 -0.27 25.45
C LYS A 139 -2.23 -0.40 24.30
N THR A 140 -0.96 -0.62 24.66
CA THR A 140 0.13 -0.87 23.70
C THR A 140 1.16 -1.80 24.34
N SER A 141 1.90 -2.52 23.51
CA SER A 141 3.08 -3.29 23.93
C SER A 141 4.26 -3.03 23.02
N LYS A 142 5.49 -3.07 23.59
CA LYS A 142 6.76 -2.98 22.84
C LYS A 142 7.74 -4.00 23.39
N SER A 143 8.62 -4.49 22.54
CA SER A 143 9.77 -5.34 22.90
C SER A 143 11.04 -4.82 22.24
N GLY A 144 12.19 -5.40 22.56
CA GLY A 144 13.39 -5.18 21.77
C GLY A 144 13.24 -5.74 20.35
N TYR A 145 14.05 -5.23 19.45
CA TYR A 145 14.05 -5.63 18.05
C TYR A 145 14.85 -6.91 17.80
N ASP A 146 16.08 -6.98 18.34
CA ASP A 146 16.97 -8.12 18.14
C ASP A 146 16.62 -9.26 19.09
N SER A 147 16.32 -8.93 20.35
CA SER A 147 15.92 -9.87 21.40
C SER A 147 14.92 -9.23 22.36
N ALA A 148 14.24 -10.03 23.16
CA ALA A 148 13.25 -9.53 24.10
C ALA A 148 13.29 -10.31 25.42
N PRO A 149 14.26 -10.03 26.31
CA PRO A 149 14.20 -10.52 27.69
C PRO A 149 13.00 -9.96 28.48
N TYR A 150 12.46 -8.83 28.01
CA TYR A 150 11.27 -8.20 28.56
C TYR A 150 10.31 -7.77 27.44
N VAL A 151 9.02 -7.74 27.74
CA VAL A 151 7.99 -7.01 26.98
C VAL A 151 7.39 -5.92 27.86
N PHE A 152 7.22 -4.74 27.30
CA PHE A 152 6.76 -3.54 28.00
C PHE A 152 5.30 -3.29 27.64
N VAL A 153 4.40 -3.35 28.65
CA VAL A 153 2.95 -3.25 28.43
C VAL A 153 2.41 -1.98 29.05
N SER A 154 1.90 -1.09 28.22
CA SER A 154 1.23 0.11 28.69
C SER A 154 -0.25 -0.19 28.95
N GLN A 155 -0.73 0.20 30.13
CA GLN A 155 -2.13 0.09 30.54
C GLN A 155 -2.70 1.47 30.88
N SER A 156 -3.86 1.79 30.31
CA SER A 156 -4.57 3.04 30.62
C SER A 156 -5.05 3.06 32.07
N VAL A 157 -4.97 4.21 32.71
CA VAL A 157 -5.53 4.45 34.03
C VAL A 157 -6.74 5.36 33.89
N LYS A 158 -7.92 4.89 34.36
CA LYS A 158 -9.17 5.66 34.23
C LYS A 158 -9.02 7.05 34.84
N GLY A 159 -9.40 8.08 34.08
CA GLY A 159 -9.35 9.47 34.51
C GLY A 159 -7.96 10.12 34.48
N ARG A 160 -6.92 9.45 33.93
CA ARG A 160 -5.57 10.01 33.82
C ARG A 160 -5.09 10.01 32.35
N LYS A 161 -4.24 10.98 32.02
CA LYS A 161 -3.53 11.02 30.72
C LYS A 161 -2.29 10.11 30.69
N SER A 162 -1.70 9.82 31.86
CA SER A 162 -0.57 8.91 32.05
C SER A 162 -1.04 7.46 32.15
N ASN A 163 -0.12 6.53 31.85
CA ASN A 163 -0.35 5.10 31.89
C ASN A 163 0.46 4.43 33.00
N ASN A 164 0.07 3.22 33.40
CA ASN A 164 1.00 2.30 34.03
C ASN A 164 1.80 1.57 32.95
N LEU A 165 3.09 1.36 33.16
CA LEU A 165 3.96 0.59 32.32
C LEU A 165 4.42 -0.65 33.07
N LEU A 166 4.01 -1.83 32.63
CA LEU A 166 4.44 -3.11 33.16
C LEU A 166 5.72 -3.52 32.44
N ILE A 167 6.72 -3.92 33.21
CA ILE A 167 7.94 -4.57 32.73
C ILE A 167 7.74 -6.07 32.96
N VAL A 168 7.52 -6.80 31.90
CA VAL A 168 7.15 -8.22 31.93
C VAL A 168 8.32 -9.05 31.47
N PRO A 169 8.99 -9.77 32.38
CA PRO A 169 10.04 -10.70 32.01
C PRO A 169 9.50 -11.86 31.18
N THR A 170 10.23 -12.23 30.11
CA THR A 170 9.80 -13.32 29.21
C THR A 170 10.15 -14.71 29.74
N ASP A 171 10.91 -14.80 30.83
CA ASP A 171 11.19 -16.05 31.56
C ASP A 171 10.08 -16.43 32.55
N GLY A 172 9.03 -15.59 32.71
CA GLY A 172 7.93 -15.83 33.64
C GLY A 172 8.19 -15.37 35.08
N SER A 173 9.28 -14.68 35.34
CA SER A 173 9.57 -14.10 36.66
C SER A 173 8.64 -12.94 37.02
N GLN A 174 8.84 -12.28 38.16
CA GLN A 174 7.94 -11.27 38.69
C GLN A 174 7.84 -10.04 37.77
N ILE A 175 6.60 -9.58 37.55
CA ILE A 175 6.26 -8.37 36.78
C ILE A 175 6.43 -7.14 37.67
N ASP A 176 7.21 -6.17 37.18
CA ASP A 176 7.33 -4.86 37.79
C ASP A 176 6.40 -3.84 37.14
N THR A 177 6.01 -2.81 37.89
CA THR A 177 5.09 -1.78 37.40
C THR A 177 5.62 -0.38 37.69
N LEU A 178 5.88 0.38 36.63
CA LEU A 178 6.15 1.81 36.70
C LEU A 178 4.84 2.58 36.54
N ARG A 179 4.62 3.57 37.41
CA ARG A 179 3.39 4.37 37.39
C ARG A 179 3.62 5.74 36.80
N ASN A 180 2.56 6.39 36.33
CA ASN A 180 2.58 7.75 35.79
C ASN A 180 3.55 7.94 34.62
N ILE A 181 3.57 7.00 33.66
CA ILE A 181 4.42 7.06 32.47
C ILE A 181 3.63 7.72 31.35
N SER A 182 4.21 8.76 30.73
CA SER A 182 3.64 9.45 29.55
C SER A 182 4.21 8.92 28.23
N GLU A 183 5.52 8.60 28.21
CA GLU A 183 6.21 8.13 27.02
C GLU A 183 7.31 7.16 27.43
N TYR A 184 7.71 6.22 26.53
CA TYR A 184 8.83 5.34 26.75
C TYR A 184 9.46 4.85 25.44
N ALA A 185 10.77 4.57 25.51
CA ALA A 185 11.57 3.95 24.46
C ALA A 185 12.32 2.73 25.00
N VAL A 186 12.56 1.76 24.11
CA VAL A 186 13.21 0.48 24.42
C VAL A 186 14.42 0.31 23.52
N SER A 187 15.52 -0.21 24.07
CA SER A 187 16.71 -0.61 23.30
C SER A 187 16.42 -1.75 22.32
N LYS A 188 17.29 -1.98 21.37
CA LYS A 188 17.10 -3.07 20.40
C LYS A 188 17.20 -4.46 21.03
N GLU A 189 17.98 -4.60 22.09
CA GLU A 189 18.11 -5.82 22.88
C GLU A 189 16.98 -5.99 23.91
N GLY A 190 16.16 -4.94 24.15
CA GLY A 190 15.08 -4.97 25.12
C GLY A 190 15.52 -4.96 26.58
N ASP A 191 16.79 -4.69 26.87
CA ASP A 191 17.40 -4.69 28.20
C ASP A 191 17.55 -3.30 28.82
N ARG A 192 17.32 -2.22 28.00
CA ARG A 192 17.29 -0.83 28.44
C ARG A 192 15.93 -0.21 28.16
N LEU A 193 15.43 0.54 29.11
CA LEU A 193 14.17 1.24 29.06
C LEU A 193 14.37 2.70 29.46
N CYS A 194 13.99 3.63 28.60
CA CYS A 194 13.88 5.04 28.95
C CYS A 194 12.42 5.42 29.08
N VAL A 195 12.06 6.11 30.16
CA VAL A 195 10.68 6.56 30.40
C VAL A 195 10.62 8.06 30.70
N VAL A 196 9.49 8.67 30.31
CA VAL A 196 9.10 10.00 30.75
C VAL A 196 8.01 9.85 31.80
N THR A 197 8.26 10.37 33.02
CA THR A 197 7.25 10.43 34.08
C THR A 197 6.31 11.63 33.87
N ALA A 198 5.02 11.47 34.16
CA ALA A 198 4.07 12.58 34.21
C ALA A 198 4.08 13.23 35.60
N ARG A 199 3.67 14.50 35.68
CA ARG A 199 3.38 15.13 36.98
C ARG A 199 2.22 14.42 37.66
N GLU A 200 2.29 14.27 38.98
CA GLU A 200 1.14 13.83 39.76
C GLU A 200 0.17 15.01 39.94
N GLU A 201 -1.09 14.84 39.55
CA GLU A 201 -2.09 15.92 39.57
C GLU A 201 -2.37 16.51 40.95
N LYS A 202 -2.08 15.77 42.02
CA LYS A 202 -2.31 16.15 43.39
C LYS A 202 -1.06 16.58 44.17
N ASP A 203 0.12 16.52 43.53
CA ASP A 203 1.38 16.91 44.16
C ASP A 203 2.03 18.03 43.34
N SER A 204 1.93 19.26 43.89
CA SER A 204 2.51 20.46 43.28
C SER A 204 4.06 20.42 43.19
N LEU A 205 4.68 19.55 43.97
CA LEU A 205 6.15 19.36 44.01
C LEU A 205 6.62 18.27 43.02
N SER A 206 5.72 17.46 42.47
CA SER A 206 6.10 16.42 41.52
C SER A 206 6.58 17.04 40.22
N LYS A 207 7.71 16.55 39.77
CA LYS A 207 8.36 16.98 38.52
C LYS A 207 8.22 15.90 37.46
N ARG A 208 8.15 16.32 36.20
CA ARG A 208 8.39 15.41 35.09
C ARG A 208 9.88 15.08 35.04
N SER A 209 10.24 13.85 34.69
CA SER A 209 11.62 13.44 34.53
C SER A 209 11.80 12.43 33.41
N VAL A 210 13.01 12.41 32.83
CA VAL A 210 13.47 11.35 31.93
C VAL A 210 14.34 10.41 32.75
N VAL A 211 13.96 9.14 32.85
CA VAL A 211 14.65 8.14 33.66
C VAL A 211 15.07 6.97 32.79
N LEU A 212 16.33 6.58 32.86
CA LEU A 212 16.91 5.44 32.14
C LEU A 212 17.08 4.27 33.14
N TYR A 213 16.49 3.13 32.75
CA TYR A 213 16.59 1.85 33.45
C TYR A 213 17.54 0.91 32.68
N ASN A 214 18.48 0.30 33.35
CA ASN A 214 19.22 -0.85 32.87
C ASN A 214 18.66 -2.09 33.58
N LEU A 215 17.89 -2.90 32.86
CA LEU A 215 17.15 -4.04 33.43
C LEU A 215 18.04 -5.25 33.73
N GLY A 216 19.26 -5.27 33.20
CA GLY A 216 20.28 -6.27 33.55
C GLY A 216 20.96 -6.04 34.91
N GLY A 217 20.61 -4.94 35.60
CA GLY A 217 21.11 -4.57 36.92
C GLY A 217 21.52 -3.12 37.03
N GLY A 218 21.57 -2.60 38.27
CA GLY A 218 21.88 -1.20 38.56
C GLY A 218 20.68 -0.36 38.92
N SER A 219 20.93 0.79 39.58
CA SER A 219 19.87 1.75 39.94
C SER A 219 19.46 2.56 38.71
N PRO A 220 18.18 2.95 38.61
CA PRO A 220 17.72 3.87 37.58
C PRO A 220 18.47 5.20 37.62
N VAL A 221 18.75 5.77 36.49
CA VAL A 221 19.46 7.06 36.36
C VAL A 221 18.47 8.12 35.84
N THR A 222 18.28 9.19 36.62
CA THR A 222 17.53 10.36 36.14
C THR A 222 18.46 11.17 35.24
N LEU A 223 18.10 11.28 33.98
CA LEU A 223 18.85 11.99 32.96
C LEU A 223 18.53 13.48 32.96
N HIS A 224 17.26 13.84 33.18
CA HIS A 224 16.79 15.22 33.25
C HIS A 224 15.48 15.29 34.06
N GLU A 225 15.28 16.42 34.79
CA GLU A 225 14.03 16.63 35.55
C GLU A 225 13.58 18.09 35.51
N GLY A 226 12.28 18.28 35.67
CA GLY A 226 11.68 19.60 35.94
C GLY A 226 11.17 20.34 34.72
N ALA A 227 11.42 19.86 33.51
CA ALA A 227 10.92 20.51 32.30
C ALA A 227 9.40 20.45 32.14
N GLU A 228 8.85 21.37 31.35
CA GLU A 228 7.41 21.40 31.04
C GLU A 228 7.01 20.22 30.13
N GLU A 229 7.89 19.89 29.14
CA GLU A 229 7.63 18.78 28.24
C GLU A 229 8.93 18.07 27.79
N TYR A 230 8.79 16.76 27.56
CA TYR A 230 9.80 15.90 26.95
C TYR A 230 9.19 15.22 25.74
N ALA A 231 9.99 14.99 24.68
CA ALA A 231 9.53 14.34 23.46
C ALA A 231 10.67 13.60 22.74
N ALA A 232 10.30 12.74 21.79
CA ALA A 232 11.19 12.11 20.83
C ALA A 232 12.33 11.28 21.45
N LEU A 233 12.02 10.46 22.45
CA LEU A 233 12.99 9.51 23.02
C LEU A 233 13.50 8.55 21.94
N ARG A 234 14.83 8.50 21.70
CA ARG A 234 15.43 7.69 20.66
C ARG A 234 16.74 7.08 21.09
N PHE A 235 16.82 5.73 21.13
CA PHE A 235 18.09 5.03 21.23
C PHE A 235 18.83 5.03 19.89
N ASP A 236 20.16 5.02 19.93
CA ASP A 236 20.97 4.68 18.77
C ASP A 236 20.94 3.16 18.51
N TYR A 237 21.46 2.73 17.36
CA TYR A 237 21.46 1.31 17.00
C TYR A 237 22.30 0.44 17.94
N SER A 238 23.37 1.01 18.53
CA SER A 238 24.20 0.30 19.51
C SER A 238 23.58 0.22 20.90
N SER A 239 22.44 0.89 21.12
CA SER A 239 21.78 1.06 22.43
C SER A 239 22.67 1.72 23.51
N SER A 240 23.80 2.32 23.10
CA SER A 240 24.74 2.97 24.00
C SER A 240 24.40 4.45 24.24
N ARG A 241 23.65 5.06 23.33
CA ARG A 241 23.24 6.47 23.37
C ARG A 241 21.74 6.61 23.33
N LEU A 242 21.24 7.69 23.94
CA LEU A 242 19.84 8.09 23.91
C LEU A 242 19.75 9.57 23.60
N ALA A 243 18.98 9.97 22.60
CA ALA A 243 18.64 11.36 22.32
C ALA A 243 17.20 11.63 22.73
N PHE A 244 16.93 12.87 23.18
CA PHE A 244 15.59 13.32 23.53
C PHE A 244 15.48 14.84 23.48
N LEU A 245 14.24 15.34 23.40
CA LEU A 245 13.92 16.76 23.32
C LEU A 245 13.34 17.25 24.64
N VAL A 246 13.68 18.49 25.00
CA VAL A 246 13.29 19.12 26.29
C VAL A 246 12.85 20.56 26.06
N THR A 247 11.71 20.97 26.64
CA THR A 247 11.26 22.38 26.65
C THR A 247 10.65 22.79 27.97
N ASP A 248 10.88 24.08 28.34
CA ASP A 248 10.21 24.77 29.45
C ASP A 248 9.11 25.73 28.96
N GLN A 249 8.96 25.86 27.64
CA GLN A 249 7.97 26.72 27.01
C GLN A 249 6.57 26.07 26.99
N LYS A 250 5.52 26.92 26.99
CA LYS A 250 4.12 26.50 26.93
C LYS A 250 3.44 27.07 25.69
N GLU A 251 2.75 26.19 24.95
CA GLU A 251 2.09 26.57 23.70
C GLU A 251 1.14 27.78 23.86
N LYS A 252 0.39 27.86 24.98
CA LYS A 252 -0.54 28.95 25.22
C LYS A 252 0.13 30.33 25.36
N THR A 253 1.36 30.39 25.88
CA THR A 253 2.08 31.65 26.12
C THR A 253 3.14 31.95 25.09
N ASP A 254 3.76 30.89 24.56
CA ASP A 254 4.97 31.01 23.76
C ASP A 254 4.75 30.68 22.26
N GLY A 255 3.53 30.29 21.90
CA GLY A 255 3.21 29.76 20.56
C GLY A 255 3.74 28.35 20.38
N THR A 256 4.33 28.03 19.23
CA THR A 256 4.95 26.70 19.04
C THR A 256 6.17 26.57 19.93
N PRO A 257 6.20 25.66 20.94
CA PRO A 257 7.32 25.53 21.85
C PRO A 257 8.60 25.10 21.13
N ALA A 258 9.71 25.79 21.43
CA ALA A 258 11.02 25.40 21.00
C ALA A 258 11.64 24.42 22.00
N PHE A 259 12.32 23.40 21.50
CA PHE A 259 12.94 22.33 22.29
C PHE A 259 14.46 22.40 22.17
N SER A 260 15.15 22.12 23.30
CA SER A 260 16.57 21.80 23.32
C SER A 260 16.79 20.33 23.04
N LEU A 261 17.84 19.97 22.32
CA LEU A 261 18.25 18.60 22.06
C LEU A 261 19.28 18.15 23.11
N TYR A 262 18.99 17.03 23.76
CA TYR A 262 19.86 16.37 24.73
C TYR A 262 20.33 15.02 24.19
N VAL A 263 21.53 14.62 24.59
CA VAL A 263 22.05 13.26 24.42
C VAL A 263 22.59 12.72 25.74
N SER A 264 22.28 11.46 26.01
CA SER A 264 22.91 10.67 27.07
C SER A 264 23.81 9.61 26.42
N ASP A 265 25.05 9.54 26.83
CA ASP A 265 26.05 8.57 26.40
C ASP A 265 26.86 8.07 27.62
N PRO A 266 27.87 7.21 27.46
CA PRO A 266 28.70 6.76 28.58
C PRO A 266 29.42 7.83 29.39
N GLN A 267 29.60 9.05 28.83
CA GLN A 267 30.17 10.19 29.50
C GLN A 267 29.17 10.99 30.34
N GLY A 268 27.89 10.74 30.20
CA GLY A 268 26.80 11.41 30.91
C GLY A 268 25.74 12.01 30.02
N CYS A 269 24.84 12.77 30.63
CA CYS A 269 23.78 13.48 29.89
C CYS A 269 24.19 14.95 29.68
N ARG A 270 24.09 15.44 28.42
CA ARG A 270 24.42 16.82 28.08
C ARG A 270 23.45 17.40 27.03
N LYS A 271 23.30 18.72 27.11
CA LYS A 271 22.60 19.49 26.06
C LYS A 271 23.52 19.61 24.84
N LEU A 272 23.03 19.26 23.67
CA LEU A 272 23.73 19.40 22.38
C LEU A 272 23.36 20.70 21.67
N VAL A 273 22.06 21.04 21.65
CA VAL A 273 21.54 22.23 20.97
C VAL A 273 20.57 22.91 21.92
N ASP A 274 20.73 24.18 22.14
CA ASP A 274 19.79 25.00 22.92
C ASP A 274 18.55 25.34 22.06
N ALA A 275 17.42 25.54 22.71
CA ALA A 275 16.18 25.96 22.04
C ALA A 275 16.31 27.33 21.33
N GLU A 276 17.27 28.13 21.76
CA GLU A 276 17.59 29.48 21.22
C GLU A 276 18.99 29.53 20.61
N ASP A 277 19.52 28.39 20.15
CA ASP A 277 20.85 28.29 19.55
C ASP A 277 20.97 29.21 18.32
N GLU A 278 22.07 29.99 18.26
CA GLU A 278 22.34 30.97 17.20
C GLU A 278 22.47 30.33 15.79
N SER A 279 22.71 29.02 15.71
CA SER A 279 22.76 28.27 14.45
C SER A 279 21.36 27.94 13.87
N LEU A 280 20.30 28.14 14.64
CA LEU A 280 18.92 27.98 14.15
C LEU A 280 18.53 29.15 13.23
N PRO A 281 18.03 28.89 12.04
CA PRO A 281 17.53 29.96 11.16
C PRO A 281 16.37 30.72 11.81
N LYS A 282 16.31 32.02 11.55
CA LYS A 282 15.22 32.84 12.08
C LYS A 282 13.84 32.29 11.70
N GLY A 283 13.00 32.10 12.71
CA GLY A 283 11.66 31.53 12.53
C GLY A 283 11.61 30.00 12.48
N TRP A 284 12.72 29.31 12.66
CA TRP A 284 12.80 27.85 12.70
C TRP A 284 13.26 27.35 14.07
N ILE A 285 12.67 26.24 14.50
CA ILE A 285 12.92 25.65 15.82
C ILE A 285 13.01 24.12 15.73
N ILE A 286 13.64 23.53 16.73
CA ILE A 286 13.42 22.14 17.06
C ILE A 286 12.05 22.09 17.78
N SER A 287 11.09 21.32 17.31
CA SER A 287 9.76 21.18 17.90
C SER A 287 9.48 19.73 18.32
N ARG A 288 8.39 19.49 19.05
CA ARG A 288 7.93 18.12 19.35
C ARG A 288 7.67 17.23 18.11
N HIS A 289 7.51 17.85 16.94
CA HIS A 289 7.28 17.19 15.66
C HIS A 289 8.55 16.96 14.86
N SER A 290 9.69 17.44 15.37
CA SER A 290 10.99 17.22 14.75
C SER A 290 11.28 15.72 14.66
N LYS A 291 11.55 15.24 13.45
CA LYS A 291 12.05 13.88 13.26
C LYS A 291 13.45 13.81 13.84
N LEU A 292 13.72 12.80 14.63
CA LEU A 292 15.00 12.61 15.32
C LEU A 292 15.50 11.20 15.06
N SER A 293 16.71 11.05 14.55
CA SER A 293 17.38 9.77 14.36
C SER A 293 18.89 9.90 14.49
N PHE A 294 19.57 8.81 14.87
CA PHE A 294 21.00 8.72 14.74
C PHE A 294 21.39 8.33 13.31
N SER A 295 22.58 8.76 12.85
CA SER A 295 23.20 8.15 11.66
C SER A 295 23.54 6.68 11.95
N ASN A 296 23.73 5.87 10.90
CA ASN A 296 23.91 4.42 11.07
C ASN A 296 25.14 4.07 11.92
N ALA A 297 26.21 4.85 11.90
CA ALA A 297 27.38 4.68 12.79
C ALA A 297 27.26 5.47 14.11
N SER A 298 26.14 6.11 14.36
CA SER A 298 25.88 6.91 15.57
C SER A 298 26.88 8.02 15.82
N SER A 299 27.51 8.58 14.78
CA SER A 299 28.45 9.70 14.92
C SER A 299 27.76 11.06 14.94
N ARG A 300 26.50 11.13 14.50
CA ARG A 300 25.67 12.34 14.44
C ARG A 300 24.20 12.08 14.65
N ILE A 301 23.46 13.12 14.99
CA ILE A 301 22.01 13.15 15.00
C ILE A 301 21.53 13.85 13.74
N LEU A 302 20.53 13.25 13.09
CA LEU A 302 19.79 13.79 11.96
C LEU A 302 18.44 14.25 12.51
N LEU A 303 18.05 15.49 12.23
CA LEU A 303 16.81 16.05 12.73
C LEU A 303 16.15 16.98 11.72
N SER A 304 14.86 17.24 11.92
CA SER A 304 14.13 18.27 11.18
C SER A 304 13.84 19.48 12.06
N LEU A 305 13.94 20.67 11.48
CA LEU A 305 13.46 21.92 12.08
C LEU A 305 12.09 22.26 11.54
N ASN A 306 11.24 22.87 12.36
CA ASN A 306 9.89 23.27 11.99
C ASN A 306 9.70 24.77 12.14
N GLU A 307 8.73 25.35 11.43
CA GLU A 307 8.39 26.76 11.57
C GLU A 307 7.86 27.08 12.97
N LYS A 308 8.28 28.21 13.52
CA LYS A 308 7.78 28.76 14.79
C LYS A 308 6.57 29.62 14.52
N PHE A 309 5.42 29.25 15.08
CA PHE A 309 4.23 30.09 15.02
C PHE A 309 4.07 30.85 16.34
N PRO A 310 3.61 32.11 16.30
CA PRO A 310 3.32 32.89 17.51
C PRO A 310 2.15 32.25 18.27
N PRO A 311 1.97 32.59 19.57
CA PRO A 311 0.80 32.18 20.30
C PRO A 311 -0.47 32.72 19.63
N LYS A 312 -1.58 31.98 19.81
CA LYS A 312 -2.86 32.42 19.27
C LYS A 312 -3.24 33.77 19.88
N ASP A 313 -3.62 34.71 19.05
CA ASP A 313 -4.18 35.98 19.52
C ASP A 313 -5.55 35.71 20.21
N THR A 314 -5.55 35.84 21.51
CA THR A 314 -6.77 35.63 22.34
C THR A 314 -7.65 36.86 22.42
N THR A 315 -7.23 38.00 21.84
CA THR A 315 -8.08 39.22 21.74
C THR A 315 -9.13 39.09 20.65
N VAL A 316 -8.88 38.21 19.65
CA VAL A 316 -9.83 37.86 18.60
C VAL A 316 -10.66 36.65 19.02
N VAL A 317 -11.99 36.87 19.14
CA VAL A 317 -12.91 35.79 19.50
C VAL A 317 -13.08 34.83 18.31
N ASP A 318 -13.04 33.53 18.55
CA ASP A 318 -12.99 32.48 17.47
C ASP A 318 -14.14 32.61 16.46
N PHE A 319 -15.36 32.94 16.91
CA PHE A 319 -16.51 33.08 16.01
C PHE A 319 -16.51 34.41 15.24
N GLU A 320 -15.64 35.37 15.55
CA GLU A 320 -15.46 36.65 14.85
C GLU A 320 -14.26 36.59 13.88
N ALA A 321 -13.41 35.59 14.01
CA ALA A 321 -12.26 35.41 13.13
C ALA A 321 -12.71 34.88 11.74
N PRO A 322 -12.38 35.61 10.65
CA PRO A 322 -12.75 35.13 9.31
C PRO A 322 -12.03 33.82 8.99
N GLN A 323 -12.77 32.89 8.41
CA GLN A 323 -12.23 31.62 7.92
C GLN A 323 -11.99 31.77 6.40
N LEU A 324 -10.76 32.11 6.01
CA LEU A 324 -10.40 32.49 4.63
C LEU A 324 -9.12 31.79 4.18
N ASP A 325 -9.18 31.08 3.05
CA ASP A 325 -8.02 30.64 2.29
C ASP A 325 -7.79 31.60 1.11
N ILE A 326 -6.61 32.19 1.02
CA ILE A 326 -6.25 33.09 -0.09
C ILE A 326 -5.44 32.32 -1.12
N TRP A 327 -5.94 32.22 -2.33
CA TRP A 327 -5.25 31.64 -3.47
C TRP A 327 -4.54 32.78 -4.24
N ASN A 328 -3.23 32.74 -4.30
CA ASN A 328 -2.43 33.69 -5.04
C ASN A 328 -1.86 33.01 -6.28
N TYR A 329 -1.98 33.66 -7.45
CA TYR A 329 -1.47 33.17 -8.74
C TYR A 329 0.03 32.91 -8.73
N ASP A 330 0.80 33.58 -7.88
CA ASP A 330 2.25 33.49 -7.76
C ASP A 330 2.71 32.64 -6.55
N ALA A 331 1.78 32.07 -5.79
CA ALA A 331 2.12 31.22 -4.65
C ALA A 331 2.78 29.92 -5.15
N GLN A 332 3.88 29.56 -4.54
CA GLN A 332 4.55 28.28 -4.82
C GLN A 332 3.67 27.08 -4.42
N ILE A 333 2.97 27.21 -3.29
CA ILE A 333 2.13 26.15 -2.73
C ILE A 333 0.70 26.67 -2.56
N LEU A 334 -0.28 25.94 -3.08
CA LEU A 334 -1.69 26.30 -2.98
C LEU A 334 -2.31 25.83 -1.64
N PRO A 335 -3.35 26.53 -1.11
CA PRO A 335 -4.00 26.17 0.15
C PRO A 335 -4.43 24.68 0.26
N PRO A 336 -4.98 24.01 -0.78
CA PRO A 336 -5.28 22.59 -0.71
C PRO A 336 -4.09 21.68 -0.46
N MET A 337 -2.90 22.02 -0.97
CA MET A 337 -1.66 21.25 -0.78
C MET A 337 -1.22 21.28 0.68
N TYR A 338 -1.36 22.41 1.37
CA TYR A 338 -1.10 22.53 2.80
C TYR A 338 -2.06 21.64 3.63
N LYS A 339 -3.35 21.62 3.27
CA LYS A 339 -4.38 20.86 3.98
C LYS A 339 -4.25 19.36 3.77
N ALA A 340 -3.98 18.93 2.53
CA ALA A 340 -3.93 17.52 2.18
C ALA A 340 -2.70 16.81 2.75
N SER A 341 -1.56 17.52 2.82
CA SER A 341 -0.31 16.88 3.20
C SER A 341 -0.11 16.73 4.71
N GLU A 342 -0.86 17.46 5.56
CA GLU A 342 -0.47 17.71 6.96
C GLU A 342 1.03 18.05 7.08
N ARG A 343 1.66 18.44 5.97
CA ARG A 343 3.08 18.67 5.88
C ARG A 343 3.43 19.88 6.73
N LYS A 344 3.93 19.60 7.91
CA LYS A 344 4.68 20.62 8.63
C LYS A 344 5.93 20.87 7.81
N ARG A 345 6.04 22.06 7.24
CA ARG A 345 7.23 22.45 6.51
C ARG A 345 8.43 22.26 7.42
N SER A 346 9.48 21.67 6.92
CA SER A 346 10.65 21.34 7.74
C SER A 346 11.94 21.50 6.95
N LEU A 347 12.98 21.91 7.66
CA LEU A 347 14.36 21.91 7.14
C LEU A 347 15.10 20.72 7.71
N SER A 348 15.92 20.06 6.92
CA SER A 348 16.82 19.01 7.39
C SER A 348 18.06 19.62 8.02
N ALA A 349 18.46 19.07 9.17
CA ALA A 349 19.64 19.49 9.91
C ALA A 349 20.40 18.29 10.50
N THR A 350 21.65 18.51 10.87
CA THR A 350 22.50 17.49 11.53
C THR A 350 23.30 18.09 12.67
N VAL A 351 23.58 17.25 13.69
CA VAL A 351 24.44 17.62 14.83
C VAL A 351 25.47 16.51 15.04
N PRO A 352 26.78 16.79 14.85
CA PRO A 352 27.82 15.84 15.20
C PRO A 352 27.85 15.59 16.73
N LEU A 353 28.15 14.37 17.14
CA LEU A 353 28.25 13.97 18.56
C LEU A 353 29.65 14.23 19.16
N GLY A 354 30.60 14.68 18.34
CA GLY A 354 31.97 15.05 18.79
C GLY A 354 32.03 16.39 19.55
N PRO A 355 33.23 16.80 19.97
CA PRO A 355 33.45 17.99 20.80
C PRO A 355 32.96 19.30 20.13
N ASP A 356 32.97 19.37 18.80
CA ASP A 356 32.56 20.53 18.00
C ASP A 356 31.10 20.46 17.54
N GLY A 357 30.24 19.83 18.33
CA GLY A 357 28.83 19.47 18.03
C GLY A 357 27.90 20.65 17.72
N LYS A 358 28.20 21.46 16.69
CA LYS A 358 27.30 22.53 16.25
C LYS A 358 26.23 22.00 15.29
N LEU A 359 25.02 22.52 15.46
CA LEU A 359 23.95 22.30 14.50
C LEU A 359 24.35 22.82 13.12
N ARG A 360 24.07 22.02 12.09
CA ARG A 360 24.21 22.38 10.67
C ARG A 360 22.87 22.22 9.98
N VAL A 361 22.33 23.27 9.43
CA VAL A 361 21.15 23.22 8.56
C VAL A 361 21.61 22.83 7.17
N LEU A 362 20.98 21.84 6.59
CA LEU A 362 21.35 21.23 5.30
C LEU A 362 20.44 21.71 4.17
N SER A 363 19.14 21.85 4.45
CA SER A 363 18.18 22.33 3.46
C SER A 363 18.24 23.85 3.31
N LEU A 364 18.11 24.34 2.07
CA LEU A 364 17.96 25.76 1.76
C LEU A 364 16.54 26.27 2.08
N ASN A 365 15.56 25.41 1.84
CA ASN A 365 14.13 25.67 2.02
C ASN A 365 13.40 24.34 2.28
N PRO A 366 12.11 24.34 2.59
CA PRO A 366 11.35 23.11 2.85
C PRO A 366 11.20 22.16 1.67
N ASP A 367 11.43 22.63 0.46
CA ASP A 367 11.34 21.87 -0.78
C ASP A 367 12.74 21.42 -1.27
N ASP A 368 13.77 21.56 -0.41
CA ASP A 368 15.12 21.01 -0.61
C ASP A 368 15.21 19.63 0.08
N HIS A 369 15.17 18.58 -0.72
CA HIS A 369 15.16 17.20 -0.27
C HIS A 369 16.59 16.70 -0.03
N ILE A 370 16.88 16.33 1.23
CA ILE A 370 18.19 15.86 1.63
C ILE A 370 18.23 14.34 1.68
N GLN A 371 19.13 13.73 0.92
CA GLN A 371 19.42 12.29 0.93
C GLN A 371 20.83 12.03 1.47
N TYR A 372 20.95 11.00 2.32
CA TYR A 372 22.24 10.54 2.83
C TYR A 372 22.64 9.23 2.19
N PRO A 373 23.92 9.03 1.83
CA PRO A 373 24.44 7.70 1.58
C PRO A 373 24.25 6.82 2.84
N VAL A 374 23.81 5.59 2.66
CA VAL A 374 23.35 4.75 3.79
C VAL A 374 24.31 3.60 4.11
N GLY A 375 25.27 3.30 3.23
CA GLY A 375 26.21 2.18 3.32
C GLY A 375 27.41 2.41 4.21
N ALA A 376 27.76 3.66 4.45
CA ALA A 376 28.85 4.09 5.30
C ALA A 376 28.44 5.28 6.16
N GLU A 377 29.29 5.68 7.11
CA GLU A 377 29.10 6.98 7.76
C GLU A 377 29.34 8.09 6.73
N ALA A 378 28.27 8.76 6.36
CA ALA A 378 28.33 9.76 5.31
C ALA A 378 29.11 11.03 5.76
N SER A 379 30.04 11.50 4.94
CA SER A 379 30.68 12.82 5.09
C SER A 379 29.92 13.93 4.38
N PHE A 380 28.97 13.56 3.51
CA PHE A 380 28.15 14.50 2.74
C PHE A 380 26.69 14.01 2.65
N ALA A 381 25.81 14.90 2.23
CA ALA A 381 24.46 14.61 1.79
C ALA A 381 24.21 15.13 0.38
N LEU A 382 23.30 14.51 -0.34
CA LEU A 382 22.77 15.04 -1.59
C LEU A 382 21.59 15.96 -1.27
N SER A 383 21.59 17.14 -1.85
CA SER A 383 20.46 18.07 -1.86
C SER A 383 19.85 18.08 -3.25
N MET A 384 18.55 17.94 -3.32
CA MET A 384 17.73 18.11 -4.50
C MET A 384 16.74 19.24 -4.18
N ASP A 385 17.10 20.47 -4.57
CA ASP A 385 16.34 21.68 -4.28
C ASP A 385 15.31 21.96 -5.37
N GLU A 386 14.05 21.65 -5.10
CA GLU A 386 12.91 21.95 -5.97
C GLU A 386 12.38 23.38 -5.73
N GLY A 387 12.85 24.09 -4.68
CA GLY A 387 12.34 25.39 -4.28
C GLY A 387 12.23 26.40 -5.42
N PRO A 388 13.24 26.57 -6.31
CA PRO A 388 13.13 27.45 -7.47
C PRO A 388 12.05 27.04 -8.48
N TYR A 389 11.64 25.77 -8.51
CA TYR A 389 10.81 25.14 -9.55
C TYR A 389 9.43 24.71 -9.07
N VAL A 390 9.09 24.81 -7.78
CA VAL A 390 7.84 24.29 -7.19
C VAL A 390 6.61 24.65 -8.01
N ARG A 391 6.48 25.90 -8.46
CA ARG A 391 5.36 26.35 -9.29
C ARG A 391 5.36 25.71 -10.68
N GLN A 392 6.53 25.51 -11.28
CA GLN A 392 6.66 24.90 -12.62
C GLN A 392 6.37 23.40 -12.52
N ASN A 393 6.85 22.73 -11.47
CA ASN A 393 6.65 21.30 -11.23
C ASN A 393 5.17 20.94 -11.07
N LEU A 394 4.30 21.86 -10.62
CA LEU A 394 2.85 21.65 -10.61
C LEU A 394 2.25 21.32 -11.99
N PHE A 395 2.93 21.69 -13.07
CA PHE A 395 2.46 21.57 -14.44
C PHE A 395 3.45 20.84 -15.35
N ALA A 396 4.57 20.35 -14.81
CA ALA A 396 5.61 19.67 -15.56
C ALA A 396 5.33 18.15 -15.66
N ALA A 397 5.85 17.51 -16.70
CA ALA A 397 5.84 16.07 -16.85
C ALA A 397 6.83 15.39 -15.89
N GLU A 398 7.97 16.04 -15.64
CA GLU A 398 9.02 15.64 -14.69
C GLU A 398 9.38 16.84 -13.82
N ASP A 399 9.59 16.57 -12.52
CA ASP A 399 10.00 17.59 -11.56
C ASP A 399 11.46 18.01 -11.82
N LYS A 400 11.72 19.32 -11.67
CA LYS A 400 13.06 19.93 -11.77
C LYS A 400 13.62 20.18 -10.39
N SER A 401 14.91 19.94 -10.24
CA SER A 401 15.64 20.29 -9.02
C SER A 401 17.07 20.75 -9.31
N ASP A 402 17.61 21.63 -8.46
CA ASP A 402 19.04 21.89 -8.41
C ASP A 402 19.70 20.84 -7.53
N VAL A 403 20.67 20.14 -8.09
CA VAL A 403 21.36 19.04 -7.42
C VAL A 403 22.71 19.48 -6.88
N SER A 404 22.91 19.36 -5.56
CA SER A 404 24.16 19.75 -4.89
C SER A 404 24.65 18.67 -3.93
N VAL A 405 25.95 18.60 -3.73
CA VAL A 405 26.57 17.89 -2.61
C VAL A 405 26.76 18.86 -1.44
N VAL A 406 26.33 18.48 -0.25
CA VAL A 406 26.44 19.25 0.98
C VAL A 406 27.39 18.52 1.93
N ASP A 407 28.54 19.13 2.23
CA ASP A 407 29.50 18.60 3.22
C ASP A 407 28.89 18.66 4.63
N LEU A 408 28.79 17.55 5.31
CA LEU A 408 28.14 17.47 6.62
C LEU A 408 28.96 18.05 7.79
N THR A 409 30.25 18.32 7.56
CA THR A 409 31.13 18.91 8.58
C THR A 409 31.11 20.43 8.48
N THR A 410 31.22 20.97 7.28
CA THR A 410 31.31 22.40 7.03
C THR A 410 29.97 23.04 6.69
N GLY A 411 29.01 22.28 6.14
CA GLY A 411 27.80 22.80 5.54
C GLY A 411 28.00 23.40 4.14
N CYS A 412 29.24 23.35 3.61
CA CYS A 412 29.54 23.85 2.28
C CYS A 412 28.79 23.05 1.22
N ARG A 413 28.26 23.77 0.23
CA ARG A 413 27.45 23.22 -0.85
C ARG A 413 28.21 23.36 -2.17
N THR A 414 28.25 22.26 -2.93
CA THR A 414 28.82 22.25 -4.29
C THR A 414 27.71 21.85 -5.26
N LEU A 415 27.34 22.81 -6.15
CA LEU A 415 26.34 22.55 -7.18
C LEU A 415 26.91 21.60 -8.23
N LEU A 416 26.14 20.57 -8.58
CA LEU A 416 26.48 19.57 -9.60
C LEU A 416 25.67 19.75 -10.89
N ALA A 417 24.40 20.13 -10.75
CA ALA A 417 23.51 20.37 -11.88
C ALA A 417 22.40 21.37 -11.49
N GLU A 418 22.01 22.25 -12.42
CA GLU A 418 20.87 23.12 -12.33
C GLU A 418 19.70 22.57 -13.15
N ALA A 419 18.47 22.75 -12.63
CA ALA A 419 17.23 22.38 -13.31
C ALA A 419 17.23 20.94 -13.87
N LEU A 420 17.83 19.99 -13.15
CA LEU A 420 17.87 18.62 -13.59
C LEU A 420 16.46 18.02 -13.51
N GLU A 421 16.00 17.46 -14.63
CA GLU A 421 14.71 16.77 -14.72
C GLU A 421 14.83 15.33 -14.25
N GLY A 422 13.83 14.87 -13.48
CA GLY A 422 13.73 13.51 -12.99
C GLY A 422 14.43 13.26 -11.65
N HIS A 423 14.44 12.00 -11.22
CA HIS A 423 14.93 11.59 -9.90
C HIS A 423 16.41 11.22 -9.92
N VAL A 424 17.17 11.75 -8.95
CA VAL A 424 18.59 11.45 -8.76
C VAL A 424 18.76 10.41 -7.65
N TYR A 425 19.61 9.43 -7.90
CA TYR A 425 19.93 8.34 -6.97
C TYR A 425 21.38 8.46 -6.52
N VAL A 426 21.59 8.55 -5.19
CA VAL A 426 22.93 8.39 -4.62
C VAL A 426 23.21 6.92 -4.37
N SER A 427 24.40 6.45 -4.72
CA SER A 427 24.82 5.08 -4.43
C SER A 427 24.93 4.84 -2.91
N PRO A 428 24.69 3.63 -2.40
CA PRO A 428 24.65 3.34 -0.95
C PRO A 428 25.90 3.79 -0.19
N TYR A 429 27.08 3.67 -0.79
CA TYR A 429 28.35 4.07 -0.18
C TYR A 429 28.81 5.48 -0.60
N GLY A 430 27.97 6.18 -1.40
CA GLY A 430 28.24 7.57 -1.75
C GLY A 430 29.36 7.79 -2.78
N LYS A 431 29.71 6.77 -3.57
CA LYS A 431 30.76 6.92 -4.59
C LYS A 431 30.21 7.53 -5.88
N TYR A 432 28.91 7.35 -6.16
CA TYR A 432 28.28 7.74 -7.44
C TYR A 432 26.90 8.37 -7.25
N LEU A 433 26.54 9.22 -8.22
CA LEU A 433 25.19 9.68 -8.50
C LEU A 433 24.70 9.12 -9.81
N MET A 434 23.41 8.79 -9.89
CA MET A 434 22.78 8.31 -11.11
C MET A 434 21.43 8.96 -11.33
N TRP A 435 21.08 9.21 -12.58
CA TRP A 435 19.71 9.54 -13.00
C TRP A 435 19.44 8.99 -14.40
N PHE A 436 18.18 8.88 -14.73
CA PHE A 436 17.74 8.54 -16.08
C PHE A 436 17.50 9.85 -16.84
N ASP A 437 18.22 10.07 -17.91
CA ASP A 437 18.04 11.22 -18.79
C ASP A 437 16.94 10.86 -19.79
N SER A 438 15.76 11.43 -19.60
CA SER A 438 14.57 11.13 -20.41
C SER A 438 14.68 11.66 -21.84
N SER A 439 15.52 12.66 -22.09
CA SER A 439 15.76 13.22 -23.43
C SER A 439 16.52 12.26 -24.33
N ASP A 440 17.54 11.58 -23.77
CA ASP A 440 18.35 10.58 -24.45
C ASP A 440 17.91 9.14 -24.15
N CYS A 441 16.96 8.96 -23.23
CA CYS A 441 16.46 7.68 -22.73
C CYS A 441 17.58 6.76 -22.20
N ASN A 442 18.55 7.32 -21.47
CA ASN A 442 19.72 6.61 -20.99
C ASN A 442 20.01 6.85 -19.50
N TRP A 443 20.61 5.86 -18.84
CA TRP A 443 21.17 6.00 -17.51
C TRP A 443 22.51 6.72 -17.54
N ILE A 444 22.60 7.80 -16.79
CA ILE A 444 23.82 8.60 -16.59
C ILE A 444 24.35 8.34 -15.18
N CYS A 445 25.68 8.21 -15.07
CA CYS A 445 26.38 8.04 -13.80
C CYS A 445 27.48 9.12 -13.66
N ILE A 446 27.61 9.72 -12.47
CA ILE A 446 28.71 10.61 -12.10
C ILE A 446 29.50 10.00 -10.95
N SER A 447 30.80 9.93 -11.09
CA SER A 447 31.72 9.63 -10.00
C SER A 447 31.91 10.88 -9.13
N LEU A 448 31.52 10.83 -7.85
CA LEU A 448 31.70 11.94 -6.91
C LEU A 448 33.16 12.20 -6.57
N GLY A 449 34.05 11.21 -6.72
CA GLY A 449 35.49 11.39 -6.48
C GLY A 449 36.23 12.06 -7.61
N SER A 450 35.90 11.78 -8.87
CA SER A 450 36.60 12.31 -10.07
C SER A 450 35.80 13.39 -10.79
N GLY A 451 34.48 13.50 -10.59
CA GLY A 451 33.56 14.34 -11.36
C GLY A 451 33.28 13.77 -12.78
N GLU A 452 33.78 12.60 -13.12
CA GLU A 452 33.61 12.00 -14.44
C GLU A 452 32.14 11.58 -14.66
N ARG A 453 31.56 12.03 -15.77
CA ARG A 453 30.19 11.71 -16.20
C ARG A 453 30.21 10.65 -17.31
N VAL A 454 29.44 9.59 -17.13
CA VAL A 454 29.39 8.44 -18.06
C VAL A 454 27.94 8.12 -18.43
N ASN A 455 27.68 7.94 -19.73
CA ASN A 455 26.44 7.31 -20.22
C ASN A 455 26.62 5.80 -20.19
N LEU A 456 25.91 5.11 -19.26
CA LEU A 456 26.07 3.67 -19.04
C LEU A 456 25.37 2.85 -20.10
N THR A 457 24.18 3.27 -20.56
CA THR A 457 23.30 2.41 -21.37
C THR A 457 23.35 2.71 -22.88
N GLY A 458 23.87 3.87 -23.29
CA GLY A 458 23.83 4.30 -24.68
C GLY A 458 24.52 3.40 -25.70
N LYS A 459 25.39 2.47 -25.26
CA LYS A 459 26.09 1.52 -26.15
C LYS A 459 25.49 0.12 -26.17
N THR A 460 24.42 -0.14 -25.43
CA THR A 460 23.83 -1.50 -25.26
C THR A 460 22.97 -1.91 -26.46
N GLY A 461 22.41 -0.97 -27.19
CA GLY A 461 21.52 -1.21 -28.33
C GLY A 461 20.12 -1.68 -27.95
N VAL A 462 19.74 -1.61 -26.66
CA VAL A 462 18.40 -1.95 -26.15
C VAL A 462 17.85 -0.81 -25.30
N PRO A 463 16.50 -0.58 -25.29
CA PRO A 463 15.89 0.44 -24.47
C PRO A 463 15.80 0.01 -22.98
N PHE A 464 16.05 0.96 -22.06
CA PHE A 464 15.90 0.78 -20.61
C PHE A 464 14.60 1.39 -20.08
N PHE A 465 13.64 1.63 -20.95
CA PHE A 465 12.29 2.11 -20.65
C PHE A 465 11.25 1.16 -21.26
N ASP A 466 9.97 1.33 -20.87
CA ASP A 466 8.87 0.55 -21.43
C ASP A 466 8.51 1.08 -22.82
N THR A 467 8.74 0.26 -23.83
CA THR A 467 8.45 0.61 -25.24
C THR A 467 6.96 0.57 -25.57
N GLU A 468 6.14 -0.09 -24.73
CA GLU A 468 4.67 -0.15 -24.85
C GLU A 468 3.95 0.95 -24.04
N ASP A 469 4.70 1.86 -23.41
CA ASP A 469 4.10 2.99 -22.70
C ASP A 469 3.46 3.98 -23.70
N ASP A 470 2.16 4.19 -23.57
CA ASP A 470 1.32 5.00 -24.43
C ASP A 470 0.97 6.38 -23.84
N HIS A 471 1.63 6.79 -22.74
CA HIS A 471 1.45 8.13 -22.19
C HIS A 471 2.23 9.17 -23.02
N PRO A 472 1.68 10.39 -23.17
CA PRO A 472 2.39 11.50 -23.85
C PRO A 472 3.44 12.17 -22.94
N SER A 473 4.00 11.44 -22.00
CA SER A 473 5.06 11.88 -21.09
C SER A 473 6.44 11.47 -21.59
N PRO A 474 7.52 12.09 -21.08
CA PRO A 474 8.87 11.60 -21.28
C PRO A 474 8.97 10.11 -20.83
N LYS A 475 9.84 9.35 -21.51
CA LYS A 475 10.01 7.94 -21.17
C LYS A 475 10.72 7.76 -19.83
N MET A 476 10.20 6.87 -19.00
CA MET A 476 10.74 6.58 -17.68
C MET A 476 11.42 5.21 -17.64
N PRO A 477 12.45 5.02 -16.79
CA PRO A 477 13.12 3.72 -16.69
C PRO A 477 12.18 2.67 -16.10
N VAL A 478 12.31 1.42 -16.56
CA VAL A 478 11.46 0.30 -16.09
C VAL A 478 11.75 -0.15 -14.66
N ALA A 479 12.89 0.23 -14.07
CA ALA A 479 13.27 -0.09 -12.71
C ALA A 479 14.34 0.88 -12.18
N GLN A 480 14.39 1.06 -10.86
CA GLN A 480 15.43 1.83 -10.18
C GLN A 480 16.77 1.07 -10.18
N PRO A 481 17.93 1.79 -10.10
CA PRO A 481 19.24 1.19 -9.97
C PRO A 481 19.36 0.32 -8.71
N GLN A 482 19.97 -0.84 -8.84
CA GLN A 482 20.27 -1.74 -7.72
C GLN A 482 21.78 -1.96 -7.63
N TRP A 483 22.35 -1.75 -6.46
CA TRP A 483 23.81 -1.75 -6.29
C TRP A 483 24.34 -3.11 -5.84
N VAL A 484 25.60 -3.37 -6.18
CA VAL A 484 26.34 -4.59 -5.83
C VAL A 484 27.57 -4.21 -5.01
N GLY A 485 27.79 -4.92 -3.89
CA GLY A 485 28.92 -4.68 -2.99
C GLY A 485 28.94 -3.28 -2.40
N GLU A 486 30.09 -2.69 -2.27
CA GLU A 486 30.31 -1.32 -1.82
C GLU A 486 30.38 -0.36 -3.02
N ASP A 487 29.32 -0.35 -3.85
CA ASP A 487 29.21 0.40 -5.11
C ASP A 487 30.18 -0.10 -6.23
N GLU A 488 30.59 -1.38 -6.19
CA GLU A 488 31.46 -1.96 -7.22
C GLU A 488 30.80 -2.10 -8.58
N ALA A 489 29.48 -2.31 -8.58
CA ALA A 489 28.68 -2.39 -9.79
C ALA A 489 27.24 -1.98 -9.54
N VAL A 490 26.53 -1.67 -10.63
CA VAL A 490 25.09 -1.39 -10.59
C VAL A 490 24.35 -2.35 -11.51
N LEU A 491 23.21 -2.87 -11.02
CA LEU A 491 22.25 -3.63 -11.82
C LEU A 491 21.19 -2.65 -12.35
N LEU A 492 21.03 -2.65 -13.66
CA LEU A 492 19.98 -1.93 -14.36
C LEU A 492 19.15 -2.93 -15.16
N CYS A 493 17.87 -2.65 -15.30
CA CYS A 493 16.98 -3.47 -16.09
C CYS A 493 16.67 -2.77 -17.41
N ASP A 494 16.79 -3.50 -18.50
CA ASP A 494 16.09 -3.14 -19.73
C ASP A 494 14.62 -3.61 -19.62
N GLU A 495 13.87 -3.48 -20.69
CA GLU A 495 12.46 -3.88 -20.69
C GLU A 495 12.24 -5.34 -20.24
N PHE A 496 13.15 -6.26 -20.53
CA PHE A 496 13.05 -7.69 -20.24
C PHE A 496 14.17 -8.23 -19.36
N ASP A 497 15.41 -7.81 -19.61
CA ASP A 497 16.62 -8.44 -19.08
C ASP A 497 17.29 -7.62 -17.98
N VAL A 498 18.16 -8.27 -17.20
CA VAL A 498 18.94 -7.65 -16.12
C VAL A 498 20.40 -7.53 -16.56
N TRP A 499 20.94 -6.33 -16.42
CA TRP A 499 22.30 -6.01 -16.81
C TRP A 499 23.13 -5.61 -15.58
N LYS A 500 24.41 -5.92 -15.62
CA LYS A 500 25.42 -5.42 -14.68
C LYS A 500 26.36 -4.46 -15.39
N PHE A 501 26.49 -3.26 -14.84
CA PHE A 501 27.42 -2.24 -15.32
C PHE A 501 28.52 -1.97 -14.29
N SER A 502 29.74 -1.69 -14.75
CA SER A 502 30.69 -0.96 -13.95
C SER A 502 30.31 0.54 -13.98
N PRO A 503 30.32 1.24 -12.83
CA PRO A 503 29.88 2.64 -12.79
C PRO A 503 30.72 3.60 -13.64
N ASP A 504 31.97 3.21 -13.99
CA ASP A 504 32.87 3.91 -14.90
C ASP A 504 32.57 3.64 -16.41
N GLY A 505 31.51 2.86 -16.70
CA GLY A 505 31.08 2.54 -18.06
C GLY A 505 31.99 1.62 -18.88
N ARG A 506 33.05 1.05 -18.28
CA ARG A 506 33.99 0.18 -18.99
C ARG A 506 33.44 -1.23 -19.25
N SER A 507 32.45 -1.65 -18.51
CA SER A 507 31.85 -2.98 -18.62
C SER A 507 30.33 -2.92 -18.56
N ALA A 508 29.68 -3.61 -19.50
CA ALA A 508 28.24 -3.87 -19.52
C ALA A 508 28.01 -5.34 -19.83
N VAL A 509 27.34 -6.07 -18.96
CA VAL A 509 27.10 -7.51 -19.08
C VAL A 509 25.64 -7.81 -18.89
N ASN A 510 24.96 -8.36 -19.91
CA ASN A 510 23.61 -8.88 -19.76
C ASN A 510 23.66 -10.19 -18.94
N LEU A 511 23.21 -10.14 -17.70
CA LEU A 511 23.25 -11.28 -16.77
C LEU A 511 22.29 -12.39 -17.14
N THR A 512 21.17 -12.05 -17.78
CA THR A 512 20.14 -12.99 -18.23
C THR A 512 20.37 -13.47 -19.68
N GLY A 513 21.43 -12.97 -20.31
CA GLY A 513 21.90 -13.44 -21.61
C GLY A 513 20.92 -13.22 -22.79
N GLY A 514 20.05 -12.20 -22.69
CA GLY A 514 19.02 -11.90 -23.70
C GLY A 514 17.83 -12.88 -23.69
N LYS A 515 17.77 -13.77 -22.70
CA LYS A 515 16.67 -14.74 -22.56
C LYS A 515 15.33 -14.06 -22.30
N GLY A 516 15.34 -12.97 -21.54
CA GLY A 516 14.13 -12.20 -21.28
C GLY A 516 13.45 -11.77 -22.56
N ARG A 517 14.15 -11.03 -23.39
CA ARG A 517 13.66 -10.52 -24.66
C ARG A 517 13.29 -11.64 -25.64
N SER A 518 14.12 -12.67 -25.76
CA SER A 518 13.88 -13.77 -26.73
C SER A 518 12.70 -14.67 -26.35
N SER A 519 12.27 -14.66 -25.06
CA SER A 519 11.17 -15.50 -24.53
C SER A 519 9.98 -14.67 -24.06
N GLU A 520 10.01 -13.35 -24.22
CA GLU A 520 9.02 -12.39 -23.68
C GLU A 520 8.82 -12.54 -22.17
N VAL A 521 9.91 -12.80 -21.43
CA VAL A 521 9.91 -12.94 -19.98
C VAL A 521 10.61 -11.75 -19.34
N VAL A 522 9.90 -10.99 -18.54
CA VAL A 522 10.43 -9.84 -17.80
C VAL A 522 11.10 -10.34 -16.53
N PHE A 523 12.41 -10.08 -16.38
CA PHE A 523 13.16 -10.37 -15.17
C PHE A 523 13.45 -9.09 -14.38
N ARG A 524 13.23 -9.14 -13.04
CA ARG A 524 13.55 -8.03 -12.13
C ARG A 524 14.28 -8.56 -10.91
N PRO A 525 15.39 -7.95 -10.49
CA PRO A 525 16.04 -8.29 -9.23
C PRO A 525 15.07 -8.08 -8.06
N VAL A 526 15.03 -9.05 -7.13
CA VAL A 526 14.18 -8.99 -5.94
C VAL A 526 14.99 -9.33 -4.69
N ASP A 527 14.63 -8.67 -3.58
CA ASP A 527 15.13 -9.03 -2.25
C ASP A 527 13.99 -9.59 -1.42
N PHE A 528 14.09 -10.88 -1.09
CA PHE A 528 13.09 -11.54 -0.25
C PHE A 528 13.41 -11.46 1.25
N VAL A 529 14.56 -10.88 1.62
CA VAL A 529 14.94 -10.72 3.03
C VAL A 529 14.30 -9.44 3.59
N PRO A 530 13.45 -9.52 4.62
CA PRO A 530 12.91 -8.33 5.26
C PRO A 530 14.03 -7.51 5.93
N ARG A 531 14.16 -6.24 5.55
CA ARG A 531 15.25 -5.36 6.01
C ARG A 531 14.79 -4.16 6.84
N ASN A 532 13.52 -4.10 7.21
CA ASN A 532 13.00 -2.98 7.99
C ASN A 532 13.53 -3.04 9.43
N ASN A 533 14.55 -2.23 9.73
CA ASN A 533 15.02 -2.00 11.09
C ASN A 533 14.59 -0.58 11.53
N PRO A 534 13.67 -0.45 12.48
CA PRO A 534 13.12 0.86 12.87
C PRO A 534 14.12 1.75 13.63
N LEU A 535 15.27 1.21 14.01
CA LEU A 535 16.32 1.90 14.76
C LEU A 535 17.41 2.48 13.85
N LEU A 536 17.48 2.04 12.59
CA LEU A 536 18.38 2.61 11.60
C LEU A 536 17.71 3.79 10.89
N TYR A 537 18.50 4.78 10.49
CA TYR A 537 18.04 5.87 9.63
C TYR A 537 17.48 5.31 8.30
N SER A 538 18.22 4.38 7.71
CA SER A 538 17.79 3.62 6.54
C SER A 538 18.45 2.25 6.52
N SER A 539 17.72 1.24 6.07
CA SER A 539 18.28 -0.09 5.86
C SER A 539 19.08 -0.12 4.57
N ILE A 540 20.37 -0.47 4.68
CA ILE A 540 21.26 -0.62 3.52
C ILE A 540 20.89 -1.92 2.81
N PHE A 541 20.70 -1.84 1.52
CA PHE A 541 20.67 -3.03 0.68
C PHE A 541 21.57 -2.88 -0.54
N THR A 542 22.52 -3.81 -0.65
CA THR A 542 23.28 -4.07 -1.86
C THR A 542 23.32 -5.57 -2.11
N TYR A 543 23.32 -5.97 -3.36
CA TYR A 543 23.52 -7.38 -3.69
C TYR A 543 24.97 -7.78 -3.42
N PRO A 544 25.24 -9.03 -3.01
CA PRO A 544 26.61 -9.47 -2.78
C PRO A 544 27.41 -9.50 -4.09
N GLU A 545 28.70 -9.19 -4.02
CA GLU A 545 29.60 -9.27 -5.17
C GLU A 545 29.70 -10.67 -5.77
N LYS A 546 29.49 -11.71 -4.99
CA LYS A 546 29.55 -13.12 -5.36
C LYS A 546 28.31 -13.82 -4.86
N GLY A 547 27.72 -14.62 -5.73
CA GLY A 547 26.55 -15.40 -5.38
C GLY A 547 25.32 -15.06 -6.21
N PRO A 548 24.19 -15.68 -5.90
CA PRO A 548 22.96 -15.48 -6.66
C PRO A 548 22.28 -14.15 -6.32
N VAL A 549 21.79 -13.48 -7.35
CA VAL A 549 20.74 -12.46 -7.28
C VAL A 549 19.44 -13.17 -7.61
N GLU A 550 18.45 -13.05 -6.74
CA GLU A 550 17.12 -13.58 -6.97
C GLU A 550 16.34 -12.66 -7.92
N LEU A 551 15.56 -13.28 -8.79
CA LEU A 551 14.79 -12.59 -9.81
C LEU A 551 13.33 -13.00 -9.74
N SER A 552 12.42 -12.04 -9.86
CA SER A 552 11.06 -12.34 -10.31
C SER A 552 11.07 -12.55 -11.83
N ALA A 553 10.16 -13.39 -12.32
CA ALA A 553 9.98 -13.69 -13.72
C ALA A 553 8.50 -13.59 -14.08
N PHE A 554 8.18 -12.83 -15.13
CA PHE A 554 6.81 -12.67 -15.62
C PHE A 554 6.80 -12.84 -17.15
N CYS A 555 6.03 -13.78 -17.66
CA CYS A 555 5.88 -14.02 -19.10
C CYS A 555 4.76 -13.14 -19.65
N ARG A 556 5.09 -12.17 -20.54
CA ARG A 556 4.08 -11.29 -21.16
C ARG A 556 3.12 -12.06 -22.08
N LYS A 557 3.57 -13.16 -22.67
CA LYS A 557 2.80 -13.94 -23.64
C LYS A 557 1.59 -14.64 -23.01
N ASP A 558 1.76 -15.26 -21.83
CA ASP A 558 0.77 -16.14 -21.21
C ASP A 558 0.53 -15.85 -19.72
N SER A 559 1.04 -14.70 -19.24
CA SER A 559 0.89 -14.18 -17.88
C SER A 559 1.39 -15.10 -16.77
N ARG A 560 2.18 -16.15 -17.08
CA ARG A 560 2.79 -17.01 -16.05
C ARG A 560 3.79 -16.23 -15.21
N ASN A 561 3.75 -16.50 -13.91
CA ASN A 561 4.64 -15.93 -12.92
C ASN A 561 5.66 -16.95 -12.45
N GLY A 562 6.80 -16.47 -11.96
CA GLY A 562 7.81 -17.35 -11.40
C GLY A 562 9.01 -16.62 -10.84
N PHE A 563 10.05 -17.38 -10.63
CA PHE A 563 11.29 -16.88 -10.05
C PHE A 563 12.50 -17.49 -10.73
N GLY A 564 13.60 -16.78 -10.63
CA GLY A 564 14.88 -17.21 -11.12
C GLY A 564 16.01 -16.75 -10.24
N SER A 565 17.21 -17.09 -10.63
CA SER A 565 18.42 -16.56 -10.01
C SER A 565 19.55 -16.49 -11.02
N VAL A 566 20.45 -15.53 -10.83
CA VAL A 566 21.65 -15.36 -11.65
C VAL A 566 22.84 -15.08 -10.75
N ASP A 567 23.98 -15.73 -11.01
CA ASP A 567 25.22 -15.43 -10.30
C ASP A 567 25.89 -14.20 -10.93
N VAL A 568 26.12 -13.16 -10.12
CA VAL A 568 26.65 -11.85 -10.55
C VAL A 568 28.01 -11.97 -11.25
N LYS A 569 28.86 -12.94 -10.86
CA LYS A 569 30.17 -13.20 -11.45
C LYS A 569 30.18 -14.28 -12.54
N ARG A 570 29.15 -15.12 -12.56
CA ARG A 570 29.00 -16.24 -13.46
C ARG A 570 27.61 -16.28 -14.12
N PRO A 571 27.35 -15.39 -15.09
CA PRO A 571 26.02 -15.31 -15.72
C PRO A 571 25.54 -16.62 -16.34
N SER A 572 26.48 -17.55 -16.72
CA SER A 572 26.14 -18.89 -17.20
C SER A 572 25.33 -19.75 -16.19
N ARG A 573 25.25 -19.33 -14.92
CA ARG A 573 24.42 -19.98 -13.89
C ARG A 573 23.01 -19.37 -13.76
N PHE A 574 22.56 -18.67 -14.77
CA PHE A 574 21.20 -18.18 -14.83
C PHE A 574 20.19 -19.32 -15.01
N SER A 575 19.14 -19.31 -14.22
CA SER A 575 18.02 -20.25 -14.32
C SER A 575 16.73 -19.60 -13.83
N TYR A 576 15.58 -20.04 -14.36
CA TYR A 576 14.26 -19.60 -13.90
C TYR A 576 13.20 -20.66 -14.15
N GLU A 577 12.09 -20.58 -13.41
CA GLU A 577 10.90 -21.42 -13.56
C GLU A 577 9.64 -20.55 -13.61
N LEU A 578 8.68 -20.88 -14.46
CA LEU A 578 7.38 -20.22 -14.57
C LEU A 578 6.27 -21.19 -14.22
N SER A 579 5.22 -20.69 -13.59
CA SER A 579 4.02 -21.47 -13.25
C SER A 579 2.75 -20.69 -13.49
N GLY A 580 1.63 -21.37 -13.70
CA GLY A 580 0.29 -20.80 -13.75
C GLY A 580 -0.25 -20.47 -12.35
N LYS A 581 0.54 -19.78 -11.52
CA LYS A 581 0.19 -19.40 -10.16
C LYS A 581 0.53 -17.94 -9.91
N SER A 582 -0.19 -17.33 -8.97
CA SER A 582 0.18 -16.05 -8.36
C SER A 582 0.94 -16.29 -7.07
N PHE A 583 1.92 -15.43 -6.81
CA PHE A 583 2.72 -15.45 -5.60
C PHE A 583 2.64 -14.08 -4.90
N SER A 584 2.61 -14.09 -3.58
CA SER A 584 2.71 -12.88 -2.79
C SER A 584 3.42 -13.14 -1.46
N SER A 585 3.85 -12.05 -0.80
CA SER A 585 4.49 -12.10 0.52
C SER A 585 5.67 -13.09 0.58
N VAL A 586 6.45 -13.17 -0.49
CA VAL A 586 7.63 -14.03 -0.55
C VAL A 586 8.69 -13.48 0.41
N ARG A 587 9.15 -14.31 1.35
CA ARG A 587 10.11 -13.92 2.40
C ARG A 587 11.14 -15.00 2.63
N ARG A 588 12.40 -14.59 2.71
CA ARG A 588 13.53 -15.45 3.05
C ARG A 588 14.03 -15.12 4.45
N ALA A 589 14.43 -16.12 5.22
CA ALA A 589 15.08 -15.92 6.50
C ALA A 589 16.41 -15.18 6.32
N PRO A 590 16.70 -14.13 7.14
CA PRO A 590 17.95 -13.35 7.01
C PRO A 590 19.23 -14.19 7.13
N GLN A 591 19.24 -15.24 7.97
CA GLN A 591 20.40 -16.08 8.29
C GLN A 591 20.17 -17.56 7.90
N GLY A 592 19.20 -17.85 7.02
CA GLY A 592 18.85 -19.22 6.69
C GLY A 592 18.37 -19.38 5.24
N ALA A 593 18.17 -20.62 4.84
CA ALA A 593 17.62 -20.95 3.52
C ALA A 593 16.09 -20.89 3.48
N THR A 594 15.44 -20.89 4.64
CA THR A 594 13.99 -20.99 4.74
C THR A 594 13.28 -19.87 3.95
N LEU A 595 12.30 -20.26 3.15
CA LEU A 595 11.48 -19.39 2.31
C LEU A 595 10.01 -19.62 2.64
N SER A 596 9.25 -18.55 2.86
CA SER A 596 7.79 -18.61 2.96
C SER A 596 7.15 -17.73 1.90
N PHE A 597 5.98 -18.10 1.42
CA PHE A 597 5.22 -17.35 0.41
C PHE A 597 3.75 -17.75 0.40
N ALA A 598 2.88 -16.86 0.00
CA ALA A 598 1.51 -17.20 -0.34
C ALA A 598 1.42 -17.54 -1.83
N MET A 599 0.70 -18.60 -2.17
CA MET A 599 0.52 -19.08 -3.54
C MET A 599 -0.92 -19.52 -3.78
N GLY A 600 -1.47 -19.15 -4.93
CA GLY A 600 -2.80 -19.53 -5.35
C GLY A 600 -3.01 -19.29 -6.85
N ASP A 601 -4.23 -19.43 -7.31
CA ASP A 601 -4.70 -19.07 -8.66
C ASP A 601 -6.18 -18.69 -8.58
N PHE A 602 -6.84 -18.44 -9.71
CA PHE A 602 -8.25 -18.07 -9.71
C PHE A 602 -9.14 -19.09 -8.97
N ARG A 603 -8.85 -20.39 -9.06
CA ARG A 603 -9.62 -21.47 -8.44
C ARG A 603 -9.18 -21.80 -7.01
N ASN A 604 -7.93 -21.53 -6.68
CA ASN A 604 -7.32 -21.92 -5.41
C ASN A 604 -6.96 -20.70 -4.59
N PRO A 605 -7.46 -20.60 -3.34
CA PRO A 605 -7.11 -19.49 -2.46
C PRO A 605 -5.60 -19.33 -2.26
N MET A 606 -5.18 -18.12 -1.86
CA MET A 606 -3.79 -17.80 -1.55
C MET A 606 -3.38 -18.42 -0.21
N ASP A 607 -3.07 -19.71 -0.23
CA ASP A 607 -2.54 -20.42 0.94
C ASP A 607 -1.07 -20.11 1.20
N LEU A 608 -0.67 -20.21 2.46
CA LEU A 608 0.71 -20.05 2.89
C LEU A 608 1.49 -21.33 2.69
N TYR A 609 2.71 -21.21 2.16
CA TYR A 609 3.67 -22.28 1.93
C TYR A 609 4.99 -21.96 2.59
N VAL A 610 5.75 -22.99 2.96
CA VAL A 610 7.10 -22.87 3.48
C VAL A 610 8.03 -23.92 2.88
N SER A 611 9.24 -23.50 2.51
CA SER A 611 10.35 -24.36 2.09
C SER A 611 11.55 -24.15 3.01
N THR A 612 12.03 -25.18 3.67
CA THR A 612 13.25 -25.13 4.49
C THR A 612 14.53 -25.26 3.67
N THR A 613 14.41 -25.67 2.41
CA THR A 613 15.53 -25.78 1.47
C THR A 613 15.80 -24.51 0.67
N GLY A 614 14.89 -23.53 0.75
CA GLY A 614 14.92 -22.29 -0.03
C GLY A 614 14.51 -22.45 -1.49
N LYS A 615 14.03 -23.63 -1.90
CA LYS A 615 13.50 -23.87 -3.25
C LYS A 615 11.99 -23.98 -3.20
N MET A 616 11.30 -23.24 -4.04
CA MET A 616 9.82 -23.24 -4.06
C MET A 616 9.22 -24.60 -4.33
N LYS A 617 9.84 -25.42 -5.20
CA LYS A 617 9.36 -26.76 -5.50
C LYS A 617 9.35 -27.71 -4.31
N ASP A 618 10.14 -27.44 -3.26
CA ASP A 618 10.23 -28.24 -2.04
C ASP A 618 9.31 -27.70 -0.94
N ALA A 619 8.45 -26.73 -1.28
CA ALA A 619 7.57 -26.10 -0.30
C ALA A 619 6.40 -27.01 0.08
N ARG A 620 6.12 -27.04 1.39
CA ARG A 620 4.89 -27.66 1.91
C ARG A 620 3.83 -26.59 2.18
N LYS A 621 2.59 -26.95 1.96
CA LYS A 621 1.43 -26.12 2.27
C LYS A 621 1.22 -26.06 3.78
N LEU A 622 1.02 -24.85 4.35
CA LEU A 622 0.79 -24.65 5.78
C LEU A 622 -0.67 -24.39 6.12
N THR A 623 -1.39 -23.68 5.25
CA THR A 623 -2.79 -23.32 5.48
C THR A 623 -3.71 -23.99 4.48
N SER A 624 -4.97 -24.13 4.84
CA SER A 624 -6.05 -24.53 3.94
C SER A 624 -7.23 -23.59 4.20
N ILE A 625 -7.10 -22.35 3.69
CA ILE A 625 -8.11 -21.33 3.90
C ILE A 625 -9.30 -21.56 2.97
N ASN A 626 -10.49 -21.15 3.43
CA ASN A 626 -11.74 -21.20 2.68
C ASN A 626 -12.11 -22.58 2.10
N PRO A 627 -12.07 -23.68 2.88
CA PRO A 627 -12.48 -25.00 2.37
C PRO A 627 -13.95 -25.00 1.90
N GLN A 628 -14.79 -24.13 2.46
CA GLN A 628 -16.19 -23.94 2.05
C GLN A 628 -16.35 -23.46 0.60
N GLN A 629 -15.29 -22.99 -0.05
CA GLN A 629 -15.33 -22.62 -1.48
C GLN A 629 -15.80 -23.79 -2.35
N ALA A 630 -15.50 -25.03 -1.93
CA ALA A 630 -15.92 -26.24 -2.62
C ALA A 630 -17.46 -26.40 -2.72
N ASP A 631 -18.21 -25.75 -1.83
CA ASP A 631 -19.68 -25.79 -1.79
C ASP A 631 -20.34 -24.82 -2.80
N TYR A 632 -19.54 -23.95 -3.40
CA TYR A 632 -20.03 -22.90 -4.31
C TYR A 632 -19.59 -23.13 -5.75
N ARG A 633 -20.45 -22.73 -6.69
CA ARG A 633 -20.06 -22.63 -8.10
C ARG A 633 -19.03 -21.52 -8.23
N TRP A 634 -17.83 -21.84 -8.75
CA TRP A 634 -16.73 -20.85 -8.78
C TRP A 634 -16.47 -20.30 -10.17
N GLY A 635 -16.25 -21.16 -11.13
CA GLY A 635 -15.92 -20.80 -12.50
C GLY A 635 -14.44 -20.95 -12.84
N ASP A 636 -14.11 -20.56 -14.06
CA ASP A 636 -12.76 -20.62 -14.62
C ASP A 636 -12.40 -19.32 -15.35
N VAL A 637 -11.12 -19.17 -15.69
CA VAL A 637 -10.61 -18.03 -16.44
C VAL A 637 -9.66 -18.48 -17.53
N GLN A 638 -9.74 -17.84 -18.70
CA GLN A 638 -8.82 -18.07 -19.81
C GLN A 638 -8.36 -16.76 -20.44
N LEU A 639 -7.16 -16.79 -20.99
CA LEU A 639 -6.62 -15.71 -21.83
C LEU A 639 -7.26 -15.81 -23.22
N VAL A 640 -7.81 -14.71 -23.72
CA VAL A 640 -8.44 -14.61 -25.04
C VAL A 640 -7.75 -13.55 -25.88
N HIS A 641 -7.85 -13.70 -27.22
CA HIS A 641 -7.21 -12.81 -28.18
C HIS A 641 -8.20 -12.36 -29.25
N TRP A 642 -8.06 -11.13 -29.73
CA TRP A 642 -8.78 -10.58 -30.87
C TRP A 642 -7.95 -9.47 -31.53
N ASN A 643 -8.45 -8.97 -32.65
CA ASN A 643 -7.94 -7.73 -33.21
C ASN A 643 -8.97 -6.63 -33.03
N ALA A 644 -8.53 -5.45 -32.62
CA ALA A 644 -9.33 -4.25 -32.57
C ALA A 644 -9.85 -3.86 -33.96
N TYR A 645 -10.74 -2.87 -34.06
CA TYR A 645 -11.28 -2.44 -35.35
C TYR A 645 -10.22 -1.90 -36.32
N ASP A 646 -9.15 -1.29 -35.77
CA ASP A 646 -8.01 -0.80 -36.54
C ASP A 646 -6.97 -1.89 -36.86
N GLY A 647 -7.20 -3.13 -36.43
CA GLY A 647 -6.31 -4.27 -36.63
C GLY A 647 -5.29 -4.50 -35.53
N THR A 648 -5.23 -3.66 -34.51
CA THR A 648 -4.32 -3.82 -33.34
C THR A 648 -4.57 -5.15 -32.64
N PRO A 649 -3.56 -6.03 -32.46
CA PRO A 649 -3.73 -7.28 -31.72
C PRO A 649 -3.88 -7.01 -30.24
N LEU A 650 -4.93 -7.58 -29.64
CA LEU A 650 -5.29 -7.38 -28.24
C LEU A 650 -5.49 -8.71 -27.52
N LYS A 651 -5.40 -8.67 -26.20
CA LYS A 651 -5.67 -9.80 -25.31
C LYS A 651 -6.53 -9.36 -24.12
N GLY A 652 -7.14 -10.31 -23.45
CA GLY A 652 -7.96 -10.06 -22.27
C GLY A 652 -8.29 -11.35 -21.54
N LEU A 653 -9.07 -11.28 -20.50
CA LEU A 653 -9.49 -12.40 -19.67
C LEU A 653 -10.98 -12.68 -19.86
N LEU A 654 -11.33 -13.94 -20.09
CA LEU A 654 -12.71 -14.40 -20.13
C LEU A 654 -12.94 -15.35 -18.96
N TYR A 655 -13.83 -14.96 -18.04
CA TYR A 655 -14.28 -15.74 -16.90
C TYR A 655 -15.61 -16.39 -17.26
N VAL A 656 -15.74 -17.70 -17.00
CA VAL A 656 -16.92 -18.49 -17.32
C VAL A 656 -17.41 -19.27 -16.10
N PRO A 657 -18.75 -19.54 -15.98
CA PRO A 657 -19.28 -20.38 -14.92
C PRO A 657 -18.67 -21.78 -14.89
N GLU A 658 -18.57 -22.40 -13.70
CA GLU A 658 -18.01 -23.74 -13.49
C GLU A 658 -18.85 -24.82 -14.21
N ASP A 659 -20.18 -24.64 -14.21
CA ASP A 659 -21.18 -25.52 -14.82
C ASP A 659 -21.63 -25.01 -16.20
N LEU A 660 -20.68 -24.43 -16.98
CA LEU A 660 -20.97 -23.87 -18.29
C LEU A 660 -21.60 -24.92 -19.22
N ASP A 661 -22.84 -24.68 -19.62
CA ASP A 661 -23.49 -25.41 -20.70
C ASP A 661 -23.39 -24.59 -22.00
N THR A 662 -22.61 -25.06 -22.95
CA THR A 662 -22.39 -24.35 -24.22
C THR A 662 -23.65 -24.31 -25.12
N ALA A 663 -24.71 -25.05 -24.80
CA ALA A 663 -26.02 -24.98 -25.45
C ALA A 663 -26.94 -23.93 -24.83
N ALA A 664 -26.63 -23.47 -23.62
CA ALA A 664 -27.36 -22.39 -22.95
C ALA A 664 -26.85 -21.01 -23.39
N SER A 665 -27.60 -19.97 -23.04
CA SER A 665 -27.30 -18.58 -23.40
C SER A 665 -27.00 -17.74 -22.14
N TYR A 666 -25.84 -17.13 -22.08
CA TYR A 666 -25.35 -16.41 -20.90
C TYR A 666 -25.25 -14.91 -21.14
N PRO A 667 -25.63 -14.08 -20.16
CA PRO A 667 -25.33 -12.64 -20.16
C PRO A 667 -23.83 -12.40 -19.95
N MET A 668 -23.29 -11.33 -20.56
CA MET A 668 -21.89 -10.97 -20.41
C MET A 668 -21.72 -9.59 -19.74
N MET A 669 -20.90 -9.56 -18.66
CA MET A 669 -20.38 -8.32 -18.08
C MET A 669 -19.00 -8.03 -18.67
N VAL A 670 -18.80 -6.81 -19.17
CA VAL A 670 -17.49 -6.33 -19.61
C VAL A 670 -16.96 -5.35 -18.57
N TYR A 671 -15.90 -5.73 -17.87
CA TYR A 671 -15.22 -4.90 -16.88
C TYR A 671 -13.87 -4.46 -17.43
N PHE A 672 -13.52 -3.20 -17.29
CA PHE A 672 -12.25 -2.67 -17.81
C PHE A 672 -11.69 -1.52 -16.97
N TYR A 673 -10.39 -1.32 -17.14
CA TYR A 673 -9.66 -0.16 -16.62
C TYR A 673 -8.55 0.23 -17.64
N GLU A 674 -7.42 -0.44 -17.61
CA GLU A 674 -6.33 -0.35 -18.59
C GLU A 674 -5.90 -1.77 -19.01
N LYS A 675 -4.66 -2.21 -18.71
CA LYS A 675 -4.22 -3.60 -18.94
C LYS A 675 -4.50 -4.46 -17.71
N ASN A 676 -5.17 -5.59 -17.85
CA ASN A 676 -5.56 -6.50 -16.77
C ASN A 676 -5.19 -7.96 -17.04
N SER A 677 -4.79 -8.33 -18.27
CA SER A 677 -4.51 -9.73 -18.66
C SER A 677 -3.40 -10.37 -17.84
N GLU A 678 -2.49 -9.58 -17.27
CA GLU A 678 -1.45 -10.04 -16.33
C GLU A 678 -1.99 -10.68 -15.06
N THR A 679 -3.27 -10.40 -14.71
CA THR A 679 -3.94 -10.95 -13.52
C THR A 679 -4.59 -12.31 -13.76
N LEU A 680 -4.30 -13.01 -14.87
CA LEU A 680 -4.88 -14.31 -15.25
C LEU A 680 -4.91 -15.34 -14.11
N TYR A 681 -3.85 -15.41 -13.33
CA TYR A 681 -3.73 -16.37 -12.23
C TYR A 681 -4.06 -15.77 -10.85
N SER A 682 -4.63 -14.56 -10.78
CA SER A 682 -4.93 -13.93 -9.51
C SER A 682 -6.17 -14.52 -8.85
N TYR A 683 -6.05 -14.91 -7.57
CA TYR A 683 -7.20 -15.26 -6.76
C TYR A 683 -8.01 -14.01 -6.41
N ARG A 684 -9.32 -14.09 -6.62
CA ARG A 684 -10.25 -13.01 -6.29
C ARG A 684 -11.26 -13.53 -5.27
N SER A 685 -11.15 -13.07 -4.02
CA SER A 685 -12.11 -13.47 -2.97
C SER A 685 -13.46 -12.79 -3.15
N PRO A 686 -14.57 -13.47 -2.81
CA PRO A 686 -15.85 -12.81 -2.61
C PRO A 686 -15.69 -11.76 -1.51
N ALA A 687 -15.96 -10.51 -1.85
CA ALA A 687 -15.86 -9.38 -0.94
C ALA A 687 -16.87 -8.30 -1.31
N PRO A 688 -17.32 -7.47 -0.34
CA PRO A 688 -18.15 -6.34 -0.66
C PRO A 688 -17.45 -5.39 -1.63
N SER A 689 -18.17 -4.93 -2.62
CA SER A 689 -17.65 -4.05 -3.65
C SER A 689 -17.31 -2.66 -3.08
N ARG A 690 -16.09 -2.22 -3.30
CA ARG A 690 -15.72 -0.85 -2.99
C ARG A 690 -16.09 0.12 -4.12
N SER A 691 -16.28 -0.39 -5.34
CA SER A 691 -16.58 0.43 -6.51
C SER A 691 -16.92 -0.37 -7.79
N ILE A 692 -16.42 -1.62 -7.91
CA ILE A 692 -16.53 -2.43 -9.13
C ILE A 692 -17.29 -3.73 -8.86
N ILE A 693 -17.71 -4.41 -9.90
CA ILE A 693 -18.28 -5.76 -9.78
C ILE A 693 -17.29 -6.72 -9.11
N ASN A 694 -17.78 -7.65 -8.30
CA ASN A 694 -16.96 -8.76 -7.80
C ASN A 694 -17.07 -9.93 -8.78
N ILE A 695 -16.00 -10.19 -9.54
CA ILE A 695 -15.98 -11.17 -10.64
C ILE A 695 -16.47 -12.56 -10.18
N PRO A 696 -15.95 -13.18 -9.10
CA PRO A 696 -16.43 -14.48 -8.63
C PRO A 696 -17.93 -14.49 -8.32
N MET A 697 -18.48 -13.41 -7.74
CA MET A 697 -19.91 -13.31 -7.45
C MET A 697 -20.74 -13.35 -8.73
N PHE A 698 -20.35 -12.59 -9.77
CA PHE A 698 -21.07 -12.55 -11.04
C PHE A 698 -20.98 -13.89 -11.77
N VAL A 699 -19.77 -14.46 -11.87
CA VAL A 699 -19.53 -15.76 -12.53
C VAL A 699 -20.31 -16.87 -11.83
N SER A 700 -20.27 -16.92 -10.51
CA SER A 700 -21.03 -17.90 -9.69
C SER A 700 -22.55 -17.80 -9.89
N ASN A 701 -23.02 -16.61 -10.24
CA ASN A 701 -24.41 -16.33 -10.54
C ASN A 701 -24.75 -16.44 -12.04
N GLY A 702 -23.92 -17.09 -12.84
CA GLY A 702 -24.22 -17.44 -14.23
C GLY A 702 -24.01 -16.28 -15.22
N TYR A 703 -23.09 -15.38 -14.93
CA TYR A 703 -22.56 -14.41 -15.89
C TYR A 703 -21.26 -14.90 -16.51
N VAL A 704 -21.04 -14.61 -17.77
CA VAL A 704 -19.71 -14.53 -18.34
C VAL A 704 -19.14 -13.15 -18.02
N VAL A 705 -17.86 -13.07 -17.62
CA VAL A 705 -17.20 -11.78 -17.38
C VAL A 705 -16.00 -11.65 -18.31
N PHE A 706 -15.99 -10.62 -19.14
CA PHE A 706 -14.89 -10.31 -20.04
C PHE A 706 -14.12 -9.09 -19.53
N VAL A 707 -12.79 -9.20 -19.49
CA VAL A 707 -11.89 -8.13 -19.04
C VAL A 707 -10.85 -7.87 -20.13
N PRO A 708 -11.12 -6.95 -21.09
CA PRO A 708 -10.19 -6.60 -22.15
C PRO A 708 -9.03 -5.76 -21.62
N ASP A 709 -7.84 -5.92 -22.25
CA ASP A 709 -6.80 -4.91 -22.19
C ASP A 709 -7.15 -3.77 -23.13
N VAL A 710 -6.83 -2.54 -22.70
CA VAL A 710 -7.04 -1.32 -23.45
C VAL A 710 -5.69 -0.66 -23.71
N VAL A 711 -5.43 -0.31 -24.96
CA VAL A 711 -4.26 0.47 -25.40
C VAL A 711 -4.74 1.78 -25.99
N TYR A 712 -3.91 2.82 -25.93
CA TYR A 712 -4.35 4.17 -26.22
C TYR A 712 -3.51 4.83 -27.30
N THR A 713 -4.20 5.66 -28.08
CA THR A 713 -3.58 6.67 -28.94
C THR A 713 -3.65 8.02 -28.20
N PRO A 714 -2.54 8.70 -27.94
CA PRO A 714 -2.54 10.03 -27.33
C PRO A 714 -3.46 10.99 -28.08
N GLY A 715 -4.20 11.81 -27.32
CA GLY A 715 -5.24 12.71 -27.80
C GLY A 715 -6.64 12.07 -27.87
N HIS A 716 -6.73 10.75 -28.05
CA HIS A 716 -8.00 10.05 -28.35
C HIS A 716 -8.30 8.90 -27.39
N PRO A 717 -8.25 9.09 -26.07
CA PRO A 717 -8.43 7.99 -25.10
C PRO A 717 -9.83 7.38 -25.15
N GLY A 718 -10.86 8.15 -25.42
CA GLY A 718 -12.23 7.65 -25.54
C GLY A 718 -12.42 6.76 -26.77
N GLU A 719 -11.92 7.18 -27.93
CA GLU A 719 -11.97 6.40 -29.16
C GLU A 719 -11.12 5.13 -29.05
N SER A 720 -9.96 5.21 -28.38
CA SER A 720 -9.13 4.05 -28.08
C SER A 720 -9.88 3.02 -27.22
N ALA A 721 -10.59 3.47 -26.20
CA ALA A 721 -11.45 2.60 -25.38
C ALA A 721 -12.56 1.96 -26.19
N TYR A 722 -13.22 2.73 -27.08
CA TYR A 722 -14.23 2.21 -28.01
C TYR A 722 -13.64 1.13 -28.92
N ASN A 723 -12.50 1.43 -29.56
CA ASN A 723 -11.81 0.52 -30.46
C ASN A 723 -11.47 -0.82 -29.78
N CYS A 724 -10.92 -0.80 -28.57
CA CYS A 724 -10.50 -2.00 -27.85
C CYS A 724 -11.69 -2.78 -27.26
N ILE A 725 -12.58 -2.10 -26.54
CA ILE A 725 -13.64 -2.75 -25.74
C ILE A 725 -14.77 -3.27 -26.61
N CYS A 726 -15.27 -2.46 -27.57
CA CYS A 726 -16.39 -2.87 -28.42
C CYS A 726 -15.99 -3.98 -29.38
N SER A 727 -14.82 -3.88 -30.03
CA SER A 727 -14.31 -4.96 -30.88
C SER A 727 -14.10 -6.27 -30.11
N GLY A 728 -13.61 -6.15 -28.84
CA GLY A 728 -13.44 -7.30 -27.95
C GLY A 728 -14.76 -7.97 -27.58
N ALA A 729 -15.77 -7.18 -27.19
CA ALA A 729 -17.10 -7.70 -26.86
C ALA A 729 -17.73 -8.42 -28.05
N GLU A 730 -17.63 -7.86 -29.26
CA GLU A 730 -18.07 -8.53 -30.50
C GLU A 730 -17.28 -9.79 -30.81
N ALA A 731 -15.96 -9.75 -30.60
CA ALA A 731 -15.10 -10.93 -30.83
C ALA A 731 -15.47 -12.05 -29.88
N MET A 732 -15.76 -11.76 -28.61
CA MET A 732 -16.21 -12.76 -27.64
C MET A 732 -17.53 -13.41 -28.05
N CYS A 733 -18.51 -12.65 -28.52
CA CYS A 733 -19.76 -13.20 -29.04
C CYS A 733 -19.56 -14.09 -30.27
N ARG A 734 -18.57 -13.76 -31.14
CA ARG A 734 -18.24 -14.60 -32.31
C ARG A 734 -17.49 -15.88 -31.93
N GLN A 735 -16.56 -15.81 -30.99
CA GLN A 735 -15.71 -16.93 -30.56
C GLN A 735 -16.49 -17.90 -29.66
N PHE A 736 -17.42 -17.36 -28.86
CA PHE A 736 -18.18 -18.11 -27.85
C PHE A 736 -19.67 -17.92 -28.05
N PRO A 737 -20.35 -18.74 -28.89
CA PRO A 737 -21.76 -18.59 -29.23
C PRO A 737 -22.75 -18.69 -28.07
N PHE A 738 -22.34 -19.19 -26.91
CA PHE A 738 -23.13 -19.20 -25.68
C PHE A 738 -23.27 -17.81 -25.05
N ILE A 739 -22.54 -16.78 -25.51
CA ILE A 739 -22.67 -15.40 -25.04
C ILE A 739 -23.80 -14.72 -25.80
N ASP A 740 -24.77 -14.21 -25.06
CA ASP A 740 -25.92 -13.51 -25.62
C ASP A 740 -25.57 -12.04 -25.95
N ARG A 741 -25.46 -11.73 -27.22
CA ARG A 741 -25.15 -10.37 -27.68
C ARG A 741 -26.17 -9.32 -27.21
N SER A 742 -27.42 -9.68 -26.97
CA SER A 742 -28.45 -8.76 -26.49
C SER A 742 -28.41 -8.48 -24.99
N ARG A 743 -27.66 -9.29 -24.24
CA ARG A 743 -27.54 -9.24 -22.78
C ARG A 743 -26.12 -8.97 -22.34
N MET A 744 -25.51 -7.90 -22.89
CA MET A 744 -24.19 -7.43 -22.49
C MET A 744 -24.29 -6.14 -21.71
N ALA A 745 -23.43 -5.97 -20.69
CA ALA A 745 -23.30 -4.71 -19.95
C ALA A 745 -21.83 -4.36 -19.71
N ILE A 746 -21.58 -3.08 -19.48
CA ILE A 746 -20.24 -2.55 -19.17
C ILE A 746 -20.18 -1.99 -17.76
N GLN A 747 -19.02 -2.09 -17.12
CA GLN A 747 -18.78 -1.48 -15.81
C GLN A 747 -17.31 -1.09 -15.66
N GLY A 748 -17.07 0.12 -15.17
CA GLY A 748 -15.75 0.62 -14.81
C GLY A 748 -15.81 1.66 -13.70
N GLN A 749 -14.67 1.87 -13.02
CA GLN A 749 -14.50 2.87 -11.95
C GLN A 749 -13.40 3.84 -12.33
N SER A 750 -13.55 5.13 -11.93
CA SER A 750 -12.51 6.14 -12.15
C SER A 750 -12.24 6.33 -13.65
N TRP A 751 -11.05 6.00 -14.12
CA TRP A 751 -10.74 5.97 -15.55
C TRP A 751 -11.66 5.01 -16.33
N GLY A 752 -11.96 3.83 -15.79
CA GLY A 752 -12.97 2.92 -16.35
C GLY A 752 -14.39 3.51 -16.30
N GLY A 753 -14.70 4.35 -15.29
CA GLY A 753 -15.96 5.10 -15.23
C GLY A 753 -16.07 6.14 -16.35
N TYR A 754 -14.98 6.86 -16.64
CA TYR A 754 -14.88 7.74 -17.81
C TYR A 754 -15.10 6.96 -19.10
N GLN A 755 -14.41 5.85 -19.31
CA GLN A 755 -14.57 5.01 -20.50
C GLN A 755 -16.00 4.52 -20.64
N THR A 756 -16.65 4.09 -19.55
CA THR A 756 -18.08 3.70 -19.55
C THR A 756 -18.97 4.86 -19.99
N ALA A 757 -18.77 6.04 -19.41
CA ALA A 757 -19.53 7.24 -19.76
C ALA A 757 -19.32 7.64 -21.24
N TYR A 758 -18.11 7.52 -21.75
CA TYR A 758 -17.79 7.77 -23.15
C TYR A 758 -18.49 6.75 -24.08
N LEU A 759 -18.34 5.45 -23.77
CA LEU A 759 -18.89 4.36 -24.61
C LEU A 759 -20.40 4.50 -24.80
N VAL A 760 -21.17 4.77 -23.74
CA VAL A 760 -22.64 4.90 -23.85
C VAL A 760 -23.08 6.09 -24.71
N THR A 761 -22.19 7.04 -25.01
CA THR A 761 -22.46 8.14 -25.96
C THR A 761 -22.14 7.77 -27.41
N ARG A 762 -21.38 6.66 -27.63
CA ARG A 762 -20.89 6.24 -28.96
C ARG A 762 -21.59 4.99 -29.49
N THR A 763 -22.14 4.14 -28.61
CA THR A 763 -22.77 2.88 -29.02
C THR A 763 -23.97 2.54 -28.13
N ASP A 764 -24.94 1.80 -28.68
CA ASP A 764 -26.06 1.17 -27.98
C ASP A 764 -25.94 -0.35 -27.87
N MET A 765 -24.73 -0.87 -28.06
CA MET A 765 -24.39 -2.28 -27.98
C MET A 765 -24.72 -2.92 -26.63
N PHE A 766 -24.70 -2.13 -25.54
CA PHE A 766 -24.83 -2.60 -24.18
C PHE A 766 -26.21 -2.35 -23.59
N ALA A 767 -26.82 -3.36 -23.00
CA ALA A 767 -28.15 -3.29 -22.38
C ALA A 767 -28.16 -2.47 -21.08
N ALA A 768 -27.00 -2.34 -20.40
CA ALA A 768 -26.85 -1.57 -19.17
C ALA A 768 -25.39 -1.13 -18.98
N ALA A 769 -25.17 -0.05 -18.21
CA ALA A 769 -23.83 0.48 -17.91
C ALA A 769 -23.70 0.93 -16.45
N GLY A 770 -22.56 0.61 -15.82
CA GLY A 770 -22.20 1.05 -14.48
C GLY A 770 -20.98 1.97 -14.52
N ALA A 771 -21.13 3.27 -14.32
CA ALA A 771 -20.08 4.26 -14.35
C ALA A 771 -19.74 4.72 -12.93
N GLY A 772 -18.66 4.18 -12.36
CA GLY A 772 -18.20 4.60 -11.03
C GLY A 772 -17.24 5.79 -11.12
N ALA A 773 -17.49 6.85 -10.35
CA ALA A 773 -16.68 8.07 -10.28
C ALA A 773 -16.19 8.56 -11.67
N PRO A 774 -17.11 8.70 -12.68
CA PRO A 774 -16.73 9.04 -14.04
C PRO A 774 -16.22 10.48 -14.14
N VAL A 775 -15.25 10.72 -15.03
CA VAL A 775 -15.01 12.06 -15.58
C VAL A 775 -16.02 12.28 -16.69
N GLY A 776 -17.04 13.11 -16.43
CA GLY A 776 -18.10 13.42 -17.40
C GLY A 776 -17.75 14.55 -18.35
N ASN A 777 -16.87 15.46 -17.92
CA ASN A 777 -16.50 16.67 -18.65
C ASN A 777 -15.02 17.01 -18.42
N MET A 778 -14.16 16.68 -19.37
CA MET A 778 -12.73 16.94 -19.26
C MET A 778 -12.40 18.43 -19.28
N THR A 779 -13.22 19.28 -19.91
CA THR A 779 -12.96 20.73 -19.94
C THR A 779 -13.09 21.37 -18.54
N SER A 780 -14.05 20.93 -17.73
CA SER A 780 -14.21 21.40 -16.34
C SER A 780 -13.28 20.66 -15.35
N ALA A 781 -12.95 19.40 -15.64
CA ALA A 781 -12.07 18.60 -14.79
C ALA A 781 -10.59 19.00 -14.89
N TYR A 782 -10.16 19.54 -16.03
CA TYR A 782 -8.77 19.95 -16.32
C TYR A 782 -8.23 20.93 -15.28
N GLY A 783 -8.95 22.01 -14.99
CA GLY A 783 -8.59 23.00 -13.99
C GLY A 783 -8.90 22.59 -12.54
N GLY A 784 -9.27 21.33 -12.31
CA GLY A 784 -9.64 20.83 -10.98
C GLY A 784 -8.46 20.55 -10.07
N ILE A 785 -8.78 20.30 -8.80
CA ILE A 785 -7.83 19.89 -7.76
C ILE A 785 -8.06 18.42 -7.41
N ARG A 786 -6.98 17.66 -7.25
CA ARG A 786 -6.98 16.36 -6.60
C ARG A 786 -6.98 16.58 -5.08
N TRP A 787 -8.15 16.65 -4.47
CA TRP A 787 -8.33 17.10 -3.08
C TRP A 787 -7.57 16.26 -2.04
N GLU A 788 -7.33 14.97 -2.29
CA GLU A 788 -6.57 14.13 -1.37
C GLU A 788 -5.07 14.48 -1.30
N SER A 789 -4.50 15.09 -2.36
CA SER A 789 -3.11 15.56 -2.40
C SER A 789 -2.99 17.09 -2.45
N GLY A 790 -4.07 17.79 -2.82
CA GLY A 790 -4.08 19.23 -3.07
C GLY A 790 -3.45 19.64 -4.41
N ASN A 791 -2.93 18.70 -5.20
CA ASN A 791 -2.24 18.99 -6.46
C ASN A 791 -3.22 19.32 -7.58
N SER A 792 -2.73 20.08 -8.56
CA SER A 792 -3.42 20.32 -9.83
C SER A 792 -3.68 19.01 -10.58
N ARG A 793 -4.78 18.94 -11.33
CA ARG A 793 -5.08 17.81 -12.21
C ARG A 793 -4.54 18.01 -13.64
N ILE A 794 -3.99 19.13 -13.96
CA ILE A 794 -3.54 19.50 -15.33
C ILE A 794 -2.57 18.46 -15.89
N THR A 795 -1.56 18.06 -15.12
CA THR A 795 -0.57 17.05 -15.54
C THR A 795 -1.18 15.70 -15.87
N GLN A 796 -2.26 15.32 -15.17
CA GLN A 796 -2.99 14.08 -15.46
C GLN A 796 -3.57 14.07 -16.89
N TYR A 797 -4.00 15.21 -17.39
CA TYR A 797 -4.58 15.33 -18.74
C TYR A 797 -3.48 15.50 -19.80
N GLU A 798 -2.50 16.36 -19.54
CA GLU A 798 -1.48 16.66 -20.52
C GLU A 798 -0.51 15.49 -20.71
N TYR A 799 -0.04 14.87 -19.62
CA TYR A 799 1.04 13.89 -19.65
C TYR A 799 0.65 12.51 -19.11
N GLY A 800 -0.33 12.46 -18.21
CA GLY A 800 -0.66 11.26 -17.46
C GLY A 800 -1.80 10.44 -18.03
N GLN A 801 -2.56 9.81 -17.13
CA GLN A 801 -3.59 8.80 -17.43
C GLN A 801 -4.60 9.21 -18.49
N SER A 802 -4.94 10.49 -18.60
CA SER A 802 -5.95 10.94 -19.59
C SER A 802 -5.42 11.05 -21.01
N ARG A 803 -4.09 11.02 -21.20
CA ARG A 803 -3.42 10.95 -22.50
C ARG A 803 -3.88 11.97 -23.56
N ILE A 804 -4.35 13.16 -23.12
CA ILE A 804 -4.75 14.21 -24.07
C ILE A 804 -3.53 14.78 -24.80
N GLY A 805 -2.39 14.94 -24.10
CA GLY A 805 -1.12 15.34 -24.69
C GLY A 805 -1.03 16.83 -25.06
N LYS A 806 -2.05 17.62 -24.70
CA LYS A 806 -2.14 19.05 -24.96
C LYS A 806 -2.83 19.79 -23.81
N SER A 807 -2.47 21.05 -23.62
CA SER A 807 -3.24 21.96 -22.78
C SER A 807 -4.55 22.39 -23.47
N LEU A 808 -5.48 22.94 -22.70
CA LEU A 808 -6.73 23.52 -23.26
C LEU A 808 -6.47 24.66 -24.24
N TRP A 809 -5.32 25.32 -24.12
CA TRP A 809 -4.98 26.54 -24.87
C TRP A 809 -4.07 26.28 -26.06
N ASP A 810 -3.55 25.08 -26.24
CA ASP A 810 -2.77 24.69 -27.41
C ASP A 810 -3.66 24.62 -28.64
N GLU A 811 -3.09 24.79 -29.82
CA GLU A 811 -3.81 24.67 -31.09
C GLU A 811 -4.46 23.27 -31.21
N GLY A 812 -5.80 23.25 -31.35
CA GLY A 812 -6.62 22.02 -31.35
C GLY A 812 -6.76 21.35 -30.00
N GLY A 813 -6.21 21.89 -28.89
CA GLY A 813 -6.34 21.31 -27.55
C GLY A 813 -7.80 21.25 -27.10
N LEU A 814 -8.52 22.38 -27.17
CA LEU A 814 -9.93 22.44 -26.77
C LEU A 814 -10.79 21.39 -27.49
N ASP A 815 -10.55 21.15 -28.77
CA ASP A 815 -11.31 20.17 -29.57
C ASP A 815 -11.14 18.74 -29.01
N LEU A 816 -9.90 18.38 -28.61
CA LEU A 816 -9.61 17.11 -27.96
C LEU A 816 -10.34 16.96 -26.60
N TYR A 817 -10.37 18.02 -25.80
CA TYR A 817 -11.11 17.99 -24.52
C TYR A 817 -12.63 17.86 -24.73
N ILE A 818 -13.20 18.50 -25.74
CA ILE A 818 -14.62 18.36 -26.10
C ILE A 818 -14.89 16.94 -26.62
N GLU A 819 -14.07 16.43 -27.56
CA GLU A 819 -14.19 15.07 -28.10
C GLU A 819 -14.26 14.01 -26.99
N ASN A 820 -13.41 14.18 -25.96
CA ASN A 820 -13.27 13.24 -24.85
C ASN A 820 -14.16 13.57 -23.64
N SER A 821 -15.16 14.45 -23.79
CA SER A 821 -16.11 14.83 -22.74
C SER A 821 -17.50 14.25 -22.99
N PRO A 822 -17.91 13.16 -22.31
CA PRO A 822 -19.21 12.48 -22.50
C PRO A 822 -20.44 13.42 -22.43
N VAL A 823 -20.38 14.45 -21.58
CA VAL A 823 -21.48 15.39 -21.35
C VAL A 823 -21.97 16.06 -22.62
N PHE A 824 -21.09 16.37 -23.58
CA PHE A 824 -21.48 17.02 -24.84
C PHE A 824 -22.21 16.08 -25.80
N PHE A 825 -22.08 14.78 -25.61
CA PHE A 825 -22.68 13.72 -26.42
C PHE A 825 -23.82 12.99 -25.68
N ALA A 826 -24.22 13.45 -24.52
CA ALA A 826 -25.32 12.88 -23.73
C ALA A 826 -26.64 12.69 -24.49
N PRO A 827 -27.02 13.50 -25.53
CA PRO A 827 -28.19 13.23 -26.35
C PRO A 827 -28.20 11.86 -27.03
N ASN A 828 -27.00 11.30 -27.33
CA ASN A 828 -26.86 10.01 -28.02
C ASN A 828 -27.10 8.81 -27.08
N VAL A 829 -27.04 8.99 -25.76
CA VAL A 829 -27.18 7.90 -24.80
C VAL A 829 -28.55 7.24 -24.88
N ARG A 830 -28.56 5.92 -25.04
CA ARG A 830 -29.76 5.06 -25.02
C ARG A 830 -29.69 4.04 -23.90
N THR A 831 -28.51 3.56 -23.58
CA THR A 831 -28.22 2.58 -22.52
C THR A 831 -28.57 3.15 -21.14
N PRO A 832 -29.31 2.44 -20.28
CA PRO A 832 -29.51 2.80 -18.89
C PRO A 832 -28.18 2.87 -18.13
N VAL A 833 -27.97 3.94 -17.36
CA VAL A 833 -26.70 4.21 -16.68
C VAL A 833 -26.86 4.29 -15.16
N LEU A 834 -26.14 3.44 -14.42
CA LEU A 834 -25.98 3.54 -12.98
C LEU A 834 -24.64 4.24 -12.68
N ILE A 835 -24.70 5.42 -12.10
CA ILE A 835 -23.53 6.18 -11.69
C ILE A 835 -23.34 5.97 -10.18
N MET A 836 -22.12 5.75 -9.72
CA MET A 836 -21.72 5.86 -8.32
C MET A 836 -20.66 6.94 -8.19
N HIS A 837 -20.92 8.01 -7.41
CA HIS A 837 -19.92 9.06 -7.17
C HIS A 837 -20.12 9.67 -5.79
N ASN A 838 -19.07 9.61 -4.97
CA ASN A 838 -19.14 9.96 -3.55
C ASN A 838 -18.80 11.43 -3.32
N ASP A 839 -19.44 12.06 -2.32
CA ASP A 839 -19.32 13.51 -2.06
C ASP A 839 -17.96 13.95 -1.48
N ASN A 840 -17.17 13.00 -0.94
CA ASN A 840 -15.83 13.25 -0.43
C ASN A 840 -14.74 12.58 -1.31
N ASP A 841 -15.02 12.47 -2.62
CA ASP A 841 -14.06 11.95 -3.57
C ASP A 841 -12.88 12.91 -3.74
N GLY A 842 -11.72 12.52 -3.22
CA GLY A 842 -10.48 13.30 -3.30
C GLY A 842 -9.69 13.11 -4.60
N ALA A 843 -10.06 12.12 -5.43
CA ALA A 843 -9.37 11.79 -6.68
C ALA A 843 -10.06 12.39 -7.91
N VAL A 844 -11.37 12.13 -8.07
CA VAL A 844 -12.19 12.72 -9.13
C VAL A 844 -13.25 13.63 -8.50
N PRO A 845 -13.27 14.94 -8.80
CA PRO A 845 -14.28 15.82 -8.24
C PRO A 845 -15.69 15.30 -8.50
N TRP A 846 -16.49 15.10 -7.46
CA TRP A 846 -17.79 14.44 -7.55
C TRP A 846 -18.80 15.17 -8.44
N TYR A 847 -18.58 16.46 -8.68
CA TYR A 847 -19.35 17.23 -9.66
C TYR A 847 -19.27 16.67 -11.08
N GLN A 848 -18.23 15.92 -11.43
CA GLN A 848 -18.10 15.25 -12.72
C GLN A 848 -19.23 14.22 -12.94
N GLY A 849 -19.56 13.46 -11.90
CA GLY A 849 -20.70 12.55 -11.91
C GLY A 849 -22.04 13.30 -11.95
N ILE A 850 -22.17 14.42 -11.23
CA ILE A 850 -23.37 15.26 -11.22
C ILE A 850 -23.61 15.88 -12.59
N GLU A 851 -22.59 16.48 -13.23
CA GLU A 851 -22.72 17.07 -14.57
C GLU A 851 -23.27 16.04 -15.57
N PHE A 852 -22.70 14.83 -15.57
CA PHE A 852 -23.15 13.77 -16.47
C PHE A 852 -24.56 13.29 -16.12
N PHE A 853 -24.86 13.02 -14.84
CA PHE A 853 -26.19 12.62 -14.39
C PHE A 853 -27.26 13.65 -14.73
N MET A 854 -27.00 14.94 -14.47
CA MET A 854 -27.94 16.02 -14.71
C MET A 854 -28.21 16.22 -16.21
N SER A 855 -27.19 15.99 -17.05
CA SER A 855 -27.37 16.00 -18.52
C SER A 855 -28.30 14.89 -18.98
N LEU A 856 -28.09 13.66 -18.50
CA LEU A 856 -28.93 12.50 -18.78
C LEU A 856 -30.38 12.75 -18.27
N ARG A 857 -30.54 13.22 -17.05
CA ARG A 857 -31.83 13.54 -16.44
C ARG A 857 -32.58 14.62 -17.22
N ARG A 858 -31.91 15.69 -17.65
CA ARG A 858 -32.50 16.78 -18.46
C ARG A 858 -33.01 16.24 -19.78
N LEU A 859 -32.34 15.23 -20.34
CA LEU A 859 -32.70 14.61 -21.62
C LEU A 859 -33.70 13.46 -21.48
N GLY A 860 -34.19 13.17 -20.26
CA GLY A 860 -35.09 12.05 -19.98
C GLY A 860 -34.50 10.66 -20.20
N LYS A 861 -33.16 10.52 -20.08
CA LYS A 861 -32.47 9.24 -20.22
C LYS A 861 -32.51 8.46 -18.90
N PRO A 862 -32.69 7.11 -18.93
CA PRO A 862 -32.65 6.31 -17.70
C PRO A 862 -31.29 6.40 -17.04
N ALA A 863 -31.21 7.04 -15.86
CA ALA A 863 -29.98 7.20 -15.11
C ALA A 863 -30.26 7.27 -13.60
N TRP A 864 -29.38 6.65 -12.81
CA TRP A 864 -29.36 6.70 -11.35
C TRP A 864 -27.99 7.19 -10.88
N LEU A 865 -27.97 7.97 -9.80
CA LEU A 865 -26.74 8.39 -9.12
C LEU A 865 -26.78 7.88 -7.68
N LEU A 866 -25.86 7.00 -7.32
CA LEU A 866 -25.61 6.55 -5.96
C LEU A 866 -24.50 7.41 -5.35
N GLU A 867 -24.86 8.21 -4.36
CA GLU A 867 -23.95 9.06 -3.60
C GLU A 867 -23.83 8.53 -2.17
N TYR A 868 -22.67 7.96 -1.82
CA TYR A 868 -22.38 7.54 -0.45
C TYR A 868 -21.70 8.69 0.29
N ASN A 869 -22.39 9.27 1.25
CA ASN A 869 -21.94 10.47 1.94
C ASN A 869 -20.72 10.21 2.81
N ASN A 870 -19.78 11.15 2.77
CA ASN A 870 -18.49 11.12 3.46
C ASN A 870 -17.60 9.93 3.07
N GLU A 871 -17.85 9.34 1.92
CA GLU A 871 -16.96 8.33 1.35
C GLU A 871 -16.00 8.95 0.32
N ALA A 872 -14.78 8.41 0.32
CA ALA A 872 -13.74 8.79 -0.64
C ALA A 872 -13.98 8.18 -2.03
N HIS A 873 -12.99 8.25 -2.91
CA HIS A 873 -13.03 7.72 -4.28
C HIS A 873 -13.50 6.26 -4.38
N ASN A 874 -13.06 5.43 -3.45
CA ASN A 874 -13.55 4.06 -3.24
C ASN A 874 -14.18 3.95 -1.85
N LEU A 875 -15.26 3.19 -1.73
CA LEU A 875 -15.93 2.98 -0.45
C LEU A 875 -14.97 2.38 0.58
N SER A 876 -14.89 3.02 1.73
CA SER A 876 -14.08 2.60 2.87
C SER A 876 -14.92 1.89 3.93
N GLN A 877 -16.18 2.31 4.11
CA GLN A 877 -17.06 1.74 5.11
C GLN A 877 -17.71 0.46 4.58
N ARG A 878 -17.45 -0.64 5.26
CA ARG A 878 -17.94 -1.98 4.85
C ARG A 878 -19.45 -2.03 4.63
N ARG A 879 -20.26 -1.30 5.43
CA ARG A 879 -21.72 -1.22 5.28
C ARG A 879 -22.11 -0.67 3.90
N ASN A 880 -21.43 0.39 3.45
CA ASN A 880 -21.69 1.03 2.17
C ASN A 880 -21.23 0.12 1.01
N ALA A 881 -20.10 -0.56 1.19
CA ALA A 881 -19.63 -1.55 0.23
C ALA A 881 -20.59 -2.75 0.06
N LYS A 882 -21.21 -3.23 1.16
CA LYS A 882 -22.26 -4.28 1.10
C LYS A 882 -23.50 -3.77 0.37
N ASP A 883 -23.94 -2.55 0.64
CA ASP A 883 -25.07 -1.92 -0.03
C ASP A 883 -24.84 -1.77 -1.54
N LEU A 884 -23.68 -1.27 -1.94
CA LEU A 884 -23.29 -1.14 -3.35
C LEU A 884 -23.28 -2.50 -4.06
N SER A 885 -22.77 -3.55 -3.40
CA SER A 885 -22.73 -4.91 -3.97
C SER A 885 -24.12 -5.41 -4.34
N ILE A 886 -25.11 -5.19 -3.46
CA ILE A 886 -26.50 -5.57 -3.67
C ILE A 886 -27.09 -4.76 -4.85
N ARG A 887 -26.90 -3.44 -4.86
CA ARG A 887 -27.46 -2.58 -5.92
C ARG A 887 -26.87 -2.84 -7.29
N LEU A 888 -25.54 -3.10 -7.37
CA LEU A 888 -24.90 -3.48 -8.63
C LEU A 888 -25.51 -4.80 -9.16
N GLN A 889 -25.66 -5.80 -8.29
CA GLN A 889 -26.25 -7.07 -8.71
C GLN A 889 -27.69 -6.90 -9.15
N GLN A 890 -28.53 -6.19 -8.37
CA GLN A 890 -29.95 -5.93 -8.72
C GLN A 890 -30.10 -5.17 -10.03
N PHE A 891 -29.26 -4.15 -10.25
CA PHE A 891 -29.28 -3.37 -11.48
C PHE A 891 -28.96 -4.23 -12.71
N PHE A 892 -27.89 -5.01 -12.67
CA PHE A 892 -27.51 -5.84 -13.80
C PHE A 892 -28.44 -7.06 -13.97
N ASP A 893 -28.93 -7.68 -12.88
CA ASP A 893 -29.91 -8.77 -12.97
C ASP A 893 -31.23 -8.28 -13.61
N HIS A 894 -31.65 -7.02 -13.34
CA HIS A 894 -32.84 -6.44 -13.98
C HIS A 894 -32.68 -6.37 -15.50
N TYR A 895 -31.59 -5.76 -15.98
CA TYR A 895 -31.40 -5.52 -17.42
C TYR A 895 -30.92 -6.75 -18.20
N LEU A 896 -30.13 -7.64 -17.59
CA LEU A 896 -29.50 -8.77 -18.29
C LEU A 896 -30.19 -10.10 -18.07
N LYS A 897 -30.97 -10.24 -16.99
CA LYS A 897 -31.68 -11.48 -16.69
C LYS A 897 -33.22 -11.33 -16.60
N GLY A 898 -33.71 -10.11 -16.78
CA GLY A 898 -35.15 -9.84 -16.68
C GLY A 898 -35.69 -9.94 -15.25
N ALA A 899 -34.83 -9.77 -14.23
CA ALA A 899 -35.30 -9.70 -12.85
C ALA A 899 -36.24 -8.49 -12.67
N PRO A 900 -37.20 -8.54 -11.73
CA PRO A 900 -38.07 -7.40 -11.45
C PRO A 900 -37.26 -6.17 -11.07
N GLU A 901 -37.81 -4.98 -11.37
CA GLU A 901 -37.16 -3.72 -10.97
C GLU A 901 -37.28 -3.51 -9.46
N PRO A 902 -36.16 -3.32 -8.73
CA PRO A 902 -36.24 -3.11 -7.28
C PRO A 902 -36.79 -1.73 -6.93
N ALA A 903 -37.35 -1.59 -5.73
CA ALA A 903 -38.03 -0.37 -5.28
C ALA A 903 -37.12 0.88 -5.33
N TRP A 904 -35.84 0.73 -5.02
CA TRP A 904 -34.90 1.85 -5.08
C TRP A 904 -34.67 2.38 -6.51
N MET A 905 -34.74 1.53 -7.53
CA MET A 905 -34.66 1.98 -8.93
C MET A 905 -35.96 2.65 -9.39
N LYS A 906 -37.09 2.03 -9.04
CA LYS A 906 -38.40 2.47 -9.49
C LYS A 906 -38.87 3.76 -8.85
N TYR A 907 -38.64 3.93 -7.54
CA TYR A 907 -39.20 5.03 -6.75
C TYR A 907 -38.14 5.97 -6.15
N GLY A 908 -36.85 5.59 -6.15
CA GLY A 908 -35.85 6.25 -5.35
C GLY A 908 -36.03 5.99 -3.84
N ILE A 909 -35.23 6.67 -3.04
CA ILE A 909 -35.34 6.65 -1.57
C ILE A 909 -35.41 8.08 -1.08
N PRO A 910 -36.53 8.52 -0.45
CA PRO A 910 -36.63 9.84 0.15
C PRO A 910 -35.57 10.06 1.24
N SER A 911 -35.00 11.27 1.28
CA SER A 911 -33.90 11.59 2.21
C SER A 911 -34.25 11.36 3.67
N GLU A 912 -35.54 11.53 4.05
CA GLU A 912 -36.06 11.29 5.39
C GLU A 912 -36.00 9.82 5.82
N ARG A 913 -35.93 8.90 4.85
CA ARG A 913 -35.83 7.45 5.09
C ARG A 913 -34.41 6.92 5.03
N LYS A 914 -33.43 7.79 4.75
CA LYS A 914 -32.01 7.41 4.67
C LYS A 914 -31.53 6.70 5.94
N GLY A 915 -30.90 5.53 5.76
CA GLY A 915 -30.42 4.69 6.85
C GLY A 915 -31.48 3.83 7.54
N ASN A 916 -32.77 4.01 7.23
CA ASN A 916 -33.87 3.21 7.81
C ASN A 916 -34.59 2.35 6.77
N TYR A 917 -34.46 2.71 5.49
CA TYR A 917 -35.06 1.97 4.38
C TYR A 917 -34.07 1.91 3.23
N PHE A 918 -33.92 0.74 2.61
CA PHE A 918 -32.92 0.48 1.57
C PHE A 918 -33.51 0.22 0.18
N GLY A 919 -34.80 -0.14 0.10
CA GLY A 919 -35.54 -0.36 -1.14
C GLY A 919 -35.06 -1.55 -1.96
N TYR A 920 -34.48 -2.58 -1.33
CA TYR A 920 -34.00 -3.79 -2.04
C TYR A 920 -35.11 -4.71 -2.52
N GLU A 921 -36.32 -4.59 -1.96
CA GLU A 921 -37.48 -5.42 -2.31
C GLU A 921 -37.94 -5.13 -3.74
N TYR A 922 -38.54 -6.14 -4.31
CA TYR A 922 -39.20 -6.06 -5.62
C TYR A 922 -40.69 -5.73 -5.42
N PRO A 923 -41.14 -4.52 -5.80
CA PRO A 923 -42.56 -4.16 -5.70
C PRO A 923 -43.41 -5.13 -6.52
N GLU A 924 -44.54 -5.57 -5.96
CA GLU A 924 -45.49 -6.35 -6.74
C GLU A 924 -45.83 -5.57 -8.01
N SER A 925 -45.78 -6.22 -9.16
CA SER A 925 -46.27 -5.63 -10.40
C SER A 925 -47.76 -5.32 -10.18
N SER A 926 -48.11 -4.06 -10.10
CA SER A 926 -49.53 -3.68 -10.18
C SER A 926 -50.07 -4.26 -11.49
N ARG A 927 -50.83 -5.33 -11.38
CA ARG A 927 -51.57 -5.95 -12.49
C ARG A 927 -52.58 -4.97 -13.07
#